data_ecff4e123bf69e6ba8caeb40e8deb493
#
_entry.id   ecff4e123bf69e6ba8caeb40e8deb493
#
_cell.length_a   1.000
_cell.length_b   1.000
_cell.length_c   1.000
_cell.angle_alpha   90.00
_cell.angle_beta   90.00
_cell.angle_gamma   90.00
#
_symmetry.space_group_name_H-M   'P 1'
#
loop_
_entity.id
_entity.type
_entity.pdbx_description
1 polymer ?
#
loop_
_entity_poly.entity_id
_entity_poly.type
_entity_poly.pdbx_seq_one_letter_code
_entity_poly.pdbx_strand_id
1 'polypeptide(L)'
;MTRLAFAPVIPLSLLTALAVIAIAITLYGIFVRARGAWARGLAFAVLLFALAGPLLVREQRAALPDVAVIVTDRSQSMALGKRTAQAEAARAQIKRLLAAEPDLVVRETSITTTATGENNGTQAFAALNAALADVPQGRVAGAILITDGQVHDAPAPQNMSLKAPLQVLVAGRRGEKDRKLTVLNAARFAIVGQPATMRLRIDDLGGSGETSAVLTIRIDGKPFGNRMVPVGKDTDVRIPVAHEGENLIELSAGQGPAELTLQNNHAVVTVSGVRDRLRVLLVSGEPHAGERVWRNLLKADPSVDLIHFTILRPPDKQDTTPINELSLIAFPYRELFLEKLGSFDLVVFDRYRERGILPFAYFQNIAGYVQDGGALLISSGPEFAGPESIYRTPLSQVLPAQPTGQIVTGGFRPQVTPAGMAHPVTRELPGRNVDKAAATWGRWFRVIAANKVAGQTVMASAAGQPLLVLDQVGKGRVAELMSDQTWLWARGFEGGGPQAELLRRLAHWLMKEPELEAESLAITIIGNDVRVTRRTMSDQTPPVSLTLPSGRQLALPLTRAEPGIWRATTKAGELGLYRATDGILSAVTAAGPLNPKEVADMRASAEVLQPVADSSGGSVKWLEDGVPEVRRVSSGDSASGSGWMGLRNNGAYRVTALEQQKLLPQWLALLLIVGALLLAWRLEGR
;
A
#
# COMPACT_ATOMS: atom_id res chain seq x y z
N MET A 1 14.30 -37.68 -43.95
CA MET A 1 13.10 -38.03 -44.74
C MET A 1 13.38 -37.77 -46.20
N THR A 2 12.97 -38.71 -47.11
CA THR A 2 13.11 -38.53 -48.54
C THR A 2 11.74 -38.31 -49.13
N ARG A 3 11.59 -37.30 -49.97
CA ARG A 3 10.34 -37.04 -50.69
C ARG A 3 10.64 -36.77 -52.18
N LEU A 4 9.71 -37.21 -53.05
CA LEU A 4 9.78 -36.89 -54.47
C LEU A 4 9.16 -35.47 -54.66
N ALA A 5 9.95 -34.60 -55.31
CA ALA A 5 9.48 -33.28 -55.71
C ALA A 5 9.71 -33.10 -57.22
N PHE A 6 8.94 -32.24 -57.84
CA PHE A 6 9.09 -31.90 -59.25
C PHE A 6 9.53 -30.43 -59.37
N ALA A 7 10.59 -30.18 -60.11
CA ALA A 7 11.03 -28.82 -60.43
C ALA A 7 11.04 -28.67 -61.97
N PRO A 8 9.92 -28.42 -62.57
CA PRO A 8 9.76 -28.38 -64.02
C PRO A 8 10.66 -27.27 -64.61
N VAL A 9 11.41 -27.60 -65.66
CA VAL A 9 12.33 -26.68 -66.36
C VAL A 9 11.56 -25.62 -67.16
N ILE A 10 10.29 -25.93 -67.55
CA ILE A 10 9.39 -25.05 -68.30
C ILE A 10 8.10 -24.83 -67.49
N PRO A 11 7.34 -23.74 -67.75
CA PRO A 11 6.07 -23.51 -67.08
C PRO A 11 5.12 -24.73 -67.21
N LEU A 12 4.43 -25.03 -66.09
CA LEU A 12 3.55 -26.23 -66.02
C LEU A 12 2.50 -26.27 -67.12
N SER A 13 1.95 -25.11 -67.54
CA SER A 13 1.02 -24.96 -68.65
C SER A 13 1.61 -25.40 -70.00
N LEU A 14 2.88 -25.07 -70.23
CA LEU A 14 3.58 -25.47 -71.43
C LEU A 14 3.92 -26.97 -71.40
N LEU A 15 4.30 -27.48 -70.23
CA LEU A 15 4.57 -28.91 -70.04
C LEU A 15 3.27 -29.74 -70.28
N THR A 16 2.13 -29.30 -69.79
CA THR A 16 0.83 -29.96 -70.00
C THR A 16 0.42 -29.88 -71.46
N ALA A 17 0.58 -28.75 -72.16
CA ALA A 17 0.30 -28.62 -73.57
C ALA A 17 1.17 -29.56 -74.41
N LEU A 18 2.50 -29.63 -74.12
CA LEU A 18 3.39 -30.56 -74.78
C LEU A 18 3.03 -32.02 -74.52
N ALA A 19 2.55 -32.36 -73.32
CA ALA A 19 2.12 -33.70 -72.99
C ALA A 19 0.87 -34.09 -73.78
N VAL A 20 -0.12 -33.18 -73.93
CA VAL A 20 -1.33 -33.43 -74.76
C VAL A 20 -0.92 -33.64 -76.24
N ILE A 21 -0.04 -32.79 -76.74
CA ILE A 21 0.43 -32.93 -78.14
C ILE A 21 1.17 -34.26 -78.33
N ALA A 22 2.08 -34.60 -77.40
CA ALA A 22 2.83 -35.86 -77.46
C ALA A 22 1.96 -37.09 -77.37
N ILE A 23 0.94 -37.06 -76.54
CA ILE A 23 -0.07 -38.11 -76.44
C ILE A 23 -0.91 -38.21 -77.79
N ALA A 24 -1.34 -37.05 -78.29
CA ALA A 24 -2.14 -37.04 -79.55
C ALA A 24 -1.30 -37.58 -80.74
N ILE A 25 -0.06 -37.18 -80.86
CA ILE A 25 0.87 -37.70 -81.93
C ILE A 25 1.07 -39.20 -81.74
N THR A 26 1.30 -39.66 -80.53
CA THR A 26 1.56 -41.08 -80.25
C THR A 26 0.31 -41.92 -80.55
N LEU A 27 -0.88 -41.47 -80.12
CA LEU A 27 -2.13 -42.15 -80.37
C LEU A 27 -2.49 -42.19 -81.88
N TYR A 28 -2.28 -41.09 -82.60
CA TYR A 28 -2.39 -41.01 -84.03
C TYR A 28 -1.47 -42.03 -84.77
N GLY A 29 -0.19 -42.06 -84.36
CA GLY A 29 0.77 -43.02 -84.89
C GLY A 29 0.38 -44.49 -84.68
N ILE A 30 -0.20 -44.81 -83.51
CA ILE A 30 -0.71 -46.14 -83.20
C ILE A 30 -1.92 -46.41 -84.02
N PHE A 31 -2.85 -45.45 -84.16
CA PHE A 31 -4.06 -45.59 -84.97
C PHE A 31 -3.77 -45.91 -86.47
N VAL A 32 -2.81 -45.25 -87.09
CA VAL A 32 -2.36 -45.43 -88.44
C VAL A 32 -1.45 -46.69 -88.56
N ARG A 33 -1.26 -47.45 -87.47
CA ARG A 33 -0.42 -48.64 -87.38
C ARG A 33 1.02 -48.40 -87.83
N ALA A 34 1.59 -47.16 -87.59
CA ALA A 34 2.97 -46.80 -87.89
C ALA A 34 3.94 -47.69 -87.10
N ARG A 35 4.79 -48.42 -87.79
CA ARG A 35 5.86 -49.23 -87.14
C ARG A 35 6.80 -48.34 -86.42
N GLY A 36 6.96 -48.50 -85.07
CA GLY A 36 7.81 -47.65 -84.24
C GLY A 36 7.12 -46.52 -83.49
N ALA A 37 5.74 -46.35 -83.63
CA ALA A 37 4.96 -45.32 -82.93
C ALA A 37 5.15 -45.39 -81.39
N TRP A 38 5.15 -46.57 -80.78
CA TRP A 38 5.38 -46.78 -79.36
C TRP A 38 6.77 -46.34 -78.90
N ALA A 39 7.84 -46.48 -79.71
CA ALA A 39 9.17 -46.06 -79.37
C ALA A 39 9.33 -44.54 -79.44
N ARG A 40 8.62 -43.82 -80.32
CA ARG A 40 8.46 -42.37 -80.34
C ARG A 40 7.70 -41.89 -79.10
N GLY A 41 6.63 -42.58 -78.74
CA GLY A 41 5.83 -42.32 -77.50
C GLY A 41 6.74 -42.45 -76.25
N LEU A 42 7.59 -43.46 -76.21
CA LEU A 42 8.59 -43.60 -75.12
C LEU A 42 9.58 -42.43 -75.07
N ALA A 43 10.07 -41.98 -76.25
CA ALA A 43 10.95 -40.82 -76.30
C ALA A 43 10.26 -39.56 -75.82
N PHE A 44 9.00 -39.34 -76.20
CA PHE A 44 8.22 -38.22 -75.65
C PHE A 44 8.01 -38.33 -74.12
N ALA A 45 7.67 -39.54 -73.65
CA ALA A 45 7.47 -39.78 -72.23
C ALA A 45 8.77 -39.48 -71.41
N VAL A 46 9.92 -39.95 -71.88
CA VAL A 46 11.23 -39.67 -71.25
C VAL A 46 11.53 -38.18 -71.31
N LEU A 47 11.25 -37.52 -72.43
CA LEU A 47 11.48 -36.07 -72.58
C LEU A 47 10.60 -35.28 -71.59
N LEU A 48 9.30 -35.58 -71.54
CA LEU A 48 8.35 -34.93 -70.62
C LEU A 48 8.72 -35.19 -69.15
N PHE A 49 9.14 -36.41 -68.81
CA PHE A 49 9.61 -36.75 -67.46
C PHE A 49 10.90 -36.01 -67.13
N ALA A 50 11.81 -35.86 -68.09
CA ALA A 50 13.02 -35.06 -67.90
C ALA A 50 12.71 -33.56 -67.72
N LEU A 51 11.77 -33.02 -68.53
CA LEU A 51 11.31 -31.64 -68.43
C LEU A 51 10.51 -31.36 -67.11
N ALA A 52 9.82 -32.36 -66.59
CA ALA A 52 9.15 -32.29 -65.29
C ALA A 52 10.14 -32.22 -64.12
N GLY A 53 11.42 -32.54 -64.34
CA GLY A 53 12.50 -32.37 -63.38
C GLY A 53 12.28 -33.10 -62.07
N PRO A 54 12.09 -34.42 -62.02
CA PRO A 54 11.89 -35.15 -60.77
C PRO A 54 13.16 -35.08 -59.90
N LEU A 55 12.96 -34.63 -58.67
CA LEU A 55 14.01 -34.47 -57.63
C LEU A 55 13.73 -35.38 -56.46
N LEU A 56 14.74 -36.04 -55.96
CA LEU A 56 14.73 -36.67 -54.65
C LEU A 56 15.25 -35.67 -53.65
N VAL A 57 14.35 -35.14 -52.78
CA VAL A 57 14.71 -34.19 -51.75
C VAL A 57 14.97 -34.94 -50.45
N ARG A 58 16.18 -34.89 -49.95
CA ARG A 58 16.57 -35.49 -48.68
C ARG A 58 16.78 -34.39 -47.67
N GLU A 59 15.92 -34.34 -46.65
CA GLU A 59 16.04 -33.41 -45.54
C GLU A 59 17.00 -33.96 -44.47
N GLN A 60 18.05 -33.21 -44.15
CA GLN A 60 18.88 -33.43 -42.95
C GLN A 60 18.21 -32.64 -41.81
N ARG A 61 17.87 -33.32 -40.74
CA ARG A 61 17.18 -32.75 -39.58
C ARG A 61 18.08 -32.83 -38.35
N ALA A 62 18.31 -31.69 -37.68
CA ALA A 62 18.90 -31.66 -36.34
C ALA A 62 17.78 -31.55 -35.32
N ALA A 63 17.75 -32.43 -34.33
CA ALA A 63 16.83 -32.36 -33.23
C ALA A 63 17.01 -31.06 -32.44
N LEU A 64 15.91 -30.45 -32.05
CA LEU A 64 15.88 -29.29 -31.15
C LEU A 64 15.37 -29.76 -29.81
N PRO A 65 16.04 -29.39 -28.71
CA PRO A 65 15.55 -29.77 -27.38
C PRO A 65 14.20 -29.13 -27.08
N ASP A 66 13.35 -29.87 -26.44
CA ASP A 66 12.11 -29.37 -25.86
C ASP A 66 12.38 -28.45 -24.66
N VAL A 67 11.41 -27.64 -24.27
CA VAL A 67 11.52 -26.72 -23.15
C VAL A 67 10.46 -27.05 -22.10
N ALA A 68 10.88 -27.33 -20.86
CA ALA A 68 10.02 -27.41 -19.68
C ALA A 68 10.24 -26.21 -18.78
N VAL A 69 9.18 -25.68 -18.18
CA VAL A 69 9.27 -24.57 -17.24
C VAL A 69 8.87 -25.05 -15.85
N ILE A 70 9.68 -24.73 -14.86
CA ILE A 70 9.38 -24.89 -13.44
C ILE A 70 9.07 -23.49 -12.88
N VAL A 71 7.85 -23.28 -12.42
CA VAL A 71 7.40 -22.07 -11.73
C VAL A 71 7.28 -22.41 -10.25
N THR A 72 8.06 -21.73 -9.42
CA THR A 72 8.03 -21.94 -7.96
C THR A 72 7.40 -20.74 -7.29
N ASP A 73 6.34 -20.98 -6.56
CA ASP A 73 5.65 -19.98 -5.76
C ASP A 73 6.43 -19.73 -4.46
N ARG A 74 6.76 -18.47 -4.21
CA ARG A 74 7.41 -17.95 -2.99
C ARG A 74 6.62 -16.78 -2.40
N SER A 75 5.31 -16.78 -2.63
CA SER A 75 4.39 -15.81 -2.06
C SER A 75 4.29 -15.93 -0.53
N GLN A 76 3.61 -14.96 0.09
CA GLN A 76 3.46 -14.92 1.54
C GLN A 76 2.71 -16.16 2.08
N SER A 77 1.73 -16.69 1.37
CA SER A 77 0.99 -17.90 1.74
C SER A 77 1.87 -19.15 1.78
N MET A 78 2.91 -19.20 0.95
CA MET A 78 3.89 -20.29 0.95
C MET A 78 4.84 -20.29 2.16
N ALA A 79 4.91 -19.19 2.92
CA ALA A 79 5.71 -19.13 4.16
C ALA A 79 5.06 -19.91 5.33
N LEU A 80 3.80 -20.35 5.19
CA LEU A 80 3.08 -21.05 6.25
C LEU A 80 3.57 -22.50 6.42
N GLY A 81 3.77 -22.87 7.68
CA GLY A 81 4.10 -24.25 8.07
C GLY A 81 5.34 -24.79 7.35
N LYS A 82 5.17 -25.92 6.63
CA LYS A 82 6.26 -26.62 5.91
C LYS A 82 6.22 -26.41 4.40
N ARG A 83 5.34 -25.54 3.86
CA ARG A 83 5.10 -25.38 2.41
C ARG A 83 6.37 -24.98 1.65
N THR A 84 7.12 -24.00 2.16
CA THR A 84 8.40 -23.58 1.55
C THR A 84 9.38 -24.75 1.46
N ALA A 85 9.52 -25.52 2.53
CA ALA A 85 10.42 -26.69 2.55
C ALA A 85 9.94 -27.80 1.58
N GLN A 86 8.63 -28.04 1.51
CA GLN A 86 8.04 -28.98 0.55
C GLN A 86 8.31 -28.54 -0.89
N ALA A 87 8.07 -27.26 -1.20
CA ALA A 87 8.26 -26.70 -2.54
C ALA A 87 9.72 -26.76 -2.99
N GLU A 88 10.67 -26.36 -2.12
CA GLU A 88 12.10 -26.38 -2.47
C GLU A 88 12.62 -27.81 -2.60
N ALA A 89 12.19 -28.75 -1.77
CA ALA A 89 12.53 -30.18 -1.89
C ALA A 89 11.99 -30.74 -3.23
N ALA A 90 10.73 -30.48 -3.55
CA ALA A 90 10.11 -30.89 -4.80
C ALA A 90 10.83 -30.30 -6.01
N ARG A 91 11.09 -28.99 -6.00
CA ARG A 91 11.85 -28.32 -7.05
C ARG A 91 13.22 -28.96 -7.28
N ALA A 92 13.98 -29.17 -6.21
CA ALA A 92 15.30 -29.76 -6.30
C ALA A 92 15.28 -31.22 -6.81
N GLN A 93 14.28 -31.99 -6.43
CA GLN A 93 14.07 -33.37 -6.91
C GLN A 93 13.70 -33.39 -8.39
N ILE A 94 12.71 -32.59 -8.79
CA ILE A 94 12.25 -32.50 -10.18
C ILE A 94 13.39 -32.02 -11.09
N LYS A 95 14.12 -30.98 -10.67
CA LYS A 95 15.27 -30.48 -11.42
C LYS A 95 16.31 -31.59 -11.68
N ARG A 96 16.61 -32.41 -10.67
CA ARG A 96 17.54 -33.56 -10.82
C ARG A 96 17.01 -34.59 -11.80
N LEU A 97 15.70 -34.91 -11.75
CA LEU A 97 15.06 -35.86 -12.66
C LEU A 97 15.11 -35.34 -14.11
N LEU A 98 14.78 -34.08 -14.31
CA LEU A 98 14.76 -33.45 -15.65
C LEU A 98 16.16 -33.21 -16.22
N ALA A 99 17.19 -33.01 -15.39
CA ALA A 99 18.56 -32.86 -15.84
C ALA A 99 19.16 -34.15 -16.45
N ALA A 100 18.53 -35.30 -16.18
CA ALA A 100 18.93 -36.59 -16.80
C ALA A 100 18.37 -36.75 -18.22
N GLU A 101 17.49 -35.87 -18.68
CA GLU A 101 16.86 -35.92 -20.03
C GLU A 101 17.67 -35.10 -21.03
N PRO A 102 18.42 -35.72 -21.98
CA PRO A 102 19.36 -35.01 -22.84
C PRO A 102 18.69 -34.03 -23.82
N ASP A 103 17.43 -34.29 -24.22
CA ASP A 103 16.68 -33.49 -25.18
C ASP A 103 15.69 -32.50 -24.52
N LEU A 104 15.99 -32.07 -23.28
CA LEU A 104 15.13 -31.18 -22.53
C LEU A 104 15.92 -30.01 -21.92
N VAL A 105 15.49 -28.81 -22.21
CA VAL A 105 15.97 -27.58 -21.54
C VAL A 105 15.00 -27.20 -20.45
N VAL A 106 15.47 -27.06 -19.21
CA VAL A 106 14.65 -26.65 -18.07
C VAL A 106 14.86 -25.18 -17.80
N ARG A 107 13.77 -24.42 -17.79
CA ARG A 107 13.73 -23.03 -17.35
C ARG A 107 13.11 -22.95 -15.96
N GLU A 108 13.68 -22.15 -15.09
CA GLU A 108 13.16 -21.92 -13.74
C GLU A 108 12.77 -20.46 -13.58
N THR A 109 11.62 -20.22 -12.99
CA THR A 109 11.16 -18.89 -12.56
C THR A 109 10.50 -18.99 -11.19
N SER A 110 10.44 -17.90 -10.49
CA SER A 110 9.77 -17.83 -9.19
C SER A 110 8.86 -16.61 -9.09
N ILE A 111 7.81 -16.75 -8.31
CA ILE A 111 6.83 -15.70 -8.01
C ILE A 111 7.09 -15.24 -6.59
N THR A 112 7.11 -13.93 -6.37
CA THR A 112 7.21 -13.32 -5.05
C THR A 112 6.12 -12.28 -4.88
N THR A 113 5.52 -12.21 -3.71
CA THR A 113 4.58 -11.14 -3.37
C THR A 113 5.34 -9.91 -2.91
N THR A 114 5.00 -8.73 -3.44
CA THR A 114 5.52 -7.45 -2.94
C THR A 114 4.54 -6.83 -1.97
N ALA A 115 5.02 -6.37 -0.82
CA ALA A 115 4.21 -5.73 0.22
C ALA A 115 3.62 -4.37 -0.23
N THR A 116 4.19 -3.79 -1.28
CA THR A 116 3.79 -2.50 -1.85
C THR A 116 3.50 -2.69 -3.33
N GLY A 117 2.25 -2.87 -3.68
CA GLY A 117 1.84 -3.06 -5.06
C GLY A 117 0.33 -3.04 -5.21
N GLU A 118 -0.11 -3.18 -6.45
CA GLU A 118 -1.52 -3.43 -6.76
C GLU A 118 -1.97 -4.73 -6.09
N ASN A 119 -3.24 -4.80 -5.68
CA ASN A 119 -3.84 -5.98 -5.04
C ASN A 119 -4.07 -7.12 -6.05
N ASN A 120 -3.01 -7.55 -6.72
CA ASN A 120 -3.08 -8.55 -7.80
C ASN A 120 -2.97 -10.00 -7.29
N GLY A 121 -2.45 -10.19 -6.05
CA GLY A 121 -2.19 -11.52 -5.48
C GLY A 121 -1.09 -12.26 -6.26
N THR A 122 -1.09 -13.60 -6.17
CA THR A 122 -0.10 -14.48 -6.82
C THR A 122 -0.34 -14.56 -8.32
N GLN A 123 0.63 -14.14 -9.15
CA GLN A 123 0.57 -14.04 -10.61
C GLN A 123 1.37 -15.17 -11.28
N ALA A 124 0.87 -16.40 -11.20
CA ALA A 124 1.59 -17.59 -11.68
C ALA A 124 1.62 -17.70 -13.21
N PHE A 125 0.52 -17.39 -13.85
CA PHE A 125 0.41 -17.49 -15.32
C PHE A 125 1.15 -16.35 -16.03
N ALA A 126 1.21 -15.17 -15.44
CA ALA A 126 2.06 -14.09 -15.94
C ALA A 126 3.54 -14.49 -15.94
N ALA A 127 4.03 -15.09 -14.84
CA ALA A 127 5.40 -15.59 -14.74
C ALA A 127 5.67 -16.75 -15.73
N LEU A 128 4.71 -17.67 -15.89
CA LEU A 128 4.79 -18.77 -16.85
C LEU A 128 4.85 -18.24 -18.29
N ASN A 129 3.98 -17.32 -18.66
CA ASN A 129 3.95 -16.72 -20.00
C ASN A 129 5.24 -15.94 -20.29
N ALA A 130 5.77 -15.20 -19.31
CA ALA A 130 7.05 -14.50 -19.46
C ALA A 130 8.21 -15.49 -19.69
N ALA A 131 8.24 -16.63 -18.99
CA ALA A 131 9.27 -17.65 -19.15
C ALA A 131 9.19 -18.39 -20.50
N LEU A 132 8.05 -18.36 -21.16
CA LEU A 132 7.80 -19.00 -22.47
C LEU A 132 7.75 -18.04 -23.65
N ALA A 133 7.89 -16.72 -23.44
CA ALA A 133 7.64 -15.69 -24.45
C ALA A 133 8.47 -15.86 -25.75
N ASP A 134 9.69 -16.39 -25.65
CA ASP A 134 10.60 -16.64 -26.75
C ASP A 134 10.61 -18.10 -27.25
N VAL A 135 9.77 -18.97 -26.66
CA VAL A 135 9.74 -20.40 -26.98
C VAL A 135 8.59 -20.70 -27.96
N PRO A 136 8.88 -21.24 -29.16
CA PRO A 136 7.83 -21.71 -30.04
C PRO A 136 6.96 -22.79 -29.38
N GLN A 137 5.66 -22.70 -29.51
CA GLN A 137 4.72 -23.63 -28.86
C GLN A 137 4.97 -25.11 -29.15
N GLY A 138 5.46 -25.43 -30.37
CA GLY A 138 5.82 -26.81 -30.76
C GLY A 138 7.07 -27.34 -30.06
N ARG A 139 7.75 -26.54 -29.22
CA ARG A 139 8.90 -26.96 -28.40
C ARG A 139 8.58 -27.00 -26.92
N VAL A 140 7.39 -26.57 -26.49
CA VAL A 140 7.03 -26.58 -25.08
C VAL A 140 6.64 -27.99 -24.68
N ALA A 141 7.45 -28.62 -23.81
CA ALA A 141 7.19 -29.95 -23.30
C ALA A 141 6.07 -29.96 -22.23
N GLY A 142 6.02 -28.90 -21.44
CA GLY A 142 5.03 -28.69 -20.38
C GLY A 142 5.51 -27.68 -19.36
N ALA A 143 4.63 -27.36 -18.42
CA ALA A 143 4.93 -26.51 -17.29
C ALA A 143 4.65 -27.26 -15.97
N ILE A 144 5.51 -27.04 -14.98
CA ILE A 144 5.37 -27.57 -13.63
C ILE A 144 5.23 -26.37 -12.69
N LEU A 145 4.08 -26.23 -12.06
CA LEU A 145 3.77 -25.16 -11.12
C LEU A 145 3.77 -25.73 -9.70
N ILE A 146 4.64 -25.24 -8.83
CA ILE A 146 4.74 -25.62 -7.42
C ILE A 146 4.19 -24.44 -6.60
N THR A 147 2.99 -24.62 -6.00
CA THR A 147 2.24 -23.56 -5.32
C THR A 147 1.34 -24.18 -4.24
N ASP A 148 0.71 -23.39 -3.37
CA ASP A 148 -0.39 -23.84 -2.51
C ASP A 148 -1.74 -23.90 -3.24
N GLY A 149 -1.77 -23.45 -4.50
CA GLY A 149 -2.95 -23.47 -5.35
C GLY A 149 -3.77 -22.18 -5.37
N GLN A 150 -3.42 -21.20 -4.55
CA GLN A 150 -4.08 -19.88 -4.51
C GLN A 150 -3.47 -18.94 -5.56
N VAL A 151 -3.88 -19.15 -6.81
CA VAL A 151 -3.40 -18.37 -7.96
C VAL A 151 -4.50 -17.42 -8.44
N HIS A 152 -4.17 -16.13 -8.57
CA HIS A 152 -5.13 -15.07 -8.80
C HIS A 152 -5.26 -14.64 -10.28
N ASP A 153 -4.34 -15.10 -11.14
CA ASP A 153 -4.34 -14.86 -12.59
C ASP A 153 -4.60 -16.13 -13.39
N ALA A 154 -5.20 -17.15 -12.77
CA ALA A 154 -5.56 -18.39 -13.46
C ALA A 154 -6.59 -18.11 -14.58
N PRO A 155 -6.29 -18.46 -15.83
CA PRO A 155 -7.23 -18.24 -16.94
C PRO A 155 -8.42 -19.18 -16.83
N ALA A 156 -9.55 -18.78 -17.41
CA ALA A 156 -10.63 -19.74 -17.61
C ALA A 156 -10.13 -20.92 -18.47
N PRO A 157 -10.56 -22.16 -18.22
CA PRO A 157 -10.04 -23.36 -18.90
C PRO A 157 -10.04 -23.26 -20.44
N GLN A 158 -11.09 -22.63 -21.03
CA GLN A 158 -11.20 -22.41 -22.45
C GLN A 158 -10.23 -21.39 -23.04
N ASN A 159 -9.65 -20.53 -22.19
CA ASN A 159 -8.72 -19.45 -22.59
C ASN A 159 -7.26 -19.81 -22.32
N MET A 160 -6.99 -21.07 -22.02
CA MET A 160 -5.62 -21.53 -21.76
C MET A 160 -4.76 -21.41 -23.03
N SER A 161 -3.74 -20.56 -22.97
CA SER A 161 -2.82 -20.35 -24.09
C SER A 161 -1.76 -21.44 -24.24
N LEU A 162 -1.45 -22.14 -23.13
CA LEU A 162 -0.48 -23.22 -23.10
C LEU A 162 -1.07 -24.49 -23.76
N LYS A 163 -0.48 -24.93 -24.87
CA LYS A 163 -0.90 -26.15 -25.56
C LYS A 163 -0.16 -27.41 -25.06
N ALA A 164 0.60 -27.30 -24.01
CA ALA A 164 1.33 -28.39 -23.38
C ALA A 164 0.77 -28.67 -21.97
N PRO A 165 1.01 -29.86 -21.37
CA PRO A 165 0.45 -30.19 -20.08
C PRO A 165 0.97 -29.26 -18.98
N LEU A 166 0.04 -28.77 -18.16
CA LEU A 166 0.32 -28.06 -16.89
C LEU A 166 0.24 -29.05 -15.75
N GLN A 167 1.35 -29.34 -15.12
CA GLN A 167 1.44 -30.17 -13.94
C GLN A 167 1.50 -29.27 -12.71
N VAL A 168 0.55 -29.40 -11.80
CA VAL A 168 0.48 -28.60 -10.57
C VAL A 168 0.83 -29.46 -9.38
N LEU A 169 1.77 -28.99 -8.58
CA LEU A 169 2.20 -29.63 -7.32
C LEU A 169 1.77 -28.73 -6.15
N VAL A 170 0.76 -29.17 -5.44
CA VAL A 170 0.19 -28.41 -4.32
C VAL A 170 0.98 -28.69 -3.05
N ALA A 171 1.58 -27.62 -2.51
CA ALA A 171 2.26 -27.62 -1.21
C ALA A 171 1.25 -27.27 -0.11
N GLY A 172 1.30 -27.98 1.01
CA GLY A 172 0.36 -27.85 2.13
C GLY A 172 -0.30 -29.16 2.47
N ARG A 173 -1.44 -29.11 3.13
CA ARG A 173 -2.22 -30.29 3.54
C ARG A 173 -3.65 -30.17 3.04
N ARG A 174 -4.29 -31.33 2.80
CA ARG A 174 -5.72 -31.35 2.49
C ARG A 174 -6.56 -31.02 3.73
N GLY A 175 -7.68 -30.32 3.50
CA GLY A 175 -8.65 -30.03 4.56
C GLY A 175 -8.18 -29.00 5.59
N GLU A 176 -7.24 -28.15 5.26
CA GLU A 176 -6.85 -27.00 6.09
C GLU A 176 -8.08 -26.12 6.38
N LYS A 177 -8.14 -25.59 7.61
CA LYS A 177 -9.19 -24.72 8.08
C LYS A 177 -8.61 -23.36 8.40
N ASP A 178 -9.40 -22.32 8.13
CA ASP A 178 -8.94 -20.95 8.36
C ASP A 178 -10.13 -20.02 8.59
N ARG A 179 -9.99 -19.07 9.50
CA ARG A 179 -10.96 -18.01 9.72
C ARG A 179 -10.48 -16.75 9.05
N LYS A 180 -11.36 -15.99 8.41
CA LYS A 180 -11.02 -14.68 7.86
C LYS A 180 -12.03 -13.62 8.23
N LEU A 181 -11.55 -12.41 8.41
CA LEU A 181 -12.33 -11.19 8.55
C LEU A 181 -12.27 -10.38 7.26
N THR A 182 -13.42 -10.07 6.69
CA THR A 182 -13.52 -9.23 5.50
C THR A 182 -14.32 -7.98 5.82
N VAL A 183 -13.77 -6.81 5.53
CA VAL A 183 -14.50 -5.54 5.60
C VAL A 183 -15.12 -5.27 4.24
N LEU A 184 -16.43 -5.38 4.17
CA LEU A 184 -17.21 -5.23 2.93
C LEU A 184 -17.41 -3.77 2.57
N ASN A 185 -17.66 -2.93 3.59
CA ASN A 185 -17.83 -1.49 3.43
C ASN A 185 -17.44 -0.77 4.72
N ALA A 186 -16.83 0.41 4.60
CA ALA A 186 -16.50 1.26 5.72
C ALA A 186 -16.66 2.74 5.33
N ALA A 187 -17.17 3.55 6.26
CA ALA A 187 -17.23 4.99 6.09
C ALA A 187 -15.80 5.56 6.01
N ARG A 188 -15.52 6.39 5.02
CA ARG A 188 -14.20 7.05 4.88
C ARG A 188 -14.04 8.24 5.81
N PHE A 189 -15.15 8.86 6.23
CA PHE A 189 -15.19 10.00 7.15
C PHE A 189 -16.46 9.93 7.99
N ALA A 190 -16.39 10.48 9.19
CA ALA A 190 -17.54 10.67 10.08
C ALA A 190 -17.26 11.84 11.03
N ILE A 191 -18.33 12.40 11.60
CA ILE A 191 -18.22 13.49 12.58
C ILE A 191 -17.66 12.93 13.89
N VAL A 192 -16.72 13.63 14.50
CA VAL A 192 -16.15 13.26 15.81
C VAL A 192 -17.26 13.12 16.85
N GLY A 193 -17.22 12.01 17.61
CA GLY A 193 -18.29 11.66 18.56
C GLY A 193 -19.49 10.96 17.95
N GLN A 194 -19.64 10.95 16.61
CA GLN A 194 -20.70 10.19 15.95
C GLN A 194 -20.19 8.81 15.51
N PRO A 195 -21.06 7.79 15.44
CA PRO A 195 -20.63 6.45 15.02
C PRO A 195 -20.45 6.35 13.51
N ALA A 196 -19.28 5.88 13.09
CA ALA A 196 -19.04 5.36 11.73
C ALA A 196 -19.61 3.95 11.64
N THR A 197 -20.37 3.65 10.59
CA THR A 197 -20.89 2.31 10.33
C THR A 197 -19.94 1.56 9.40
N MET A 198 -19.59 0.33 9.79
CA MET A 198 -18.77 -0.59 9.00
C MET A 198 -19.54 -1.88 8.81
N ARG A 199 -19.56 -2.37 7.57
CA ARG A 199 -20.12 -3.69 7.25
C ARG A 199 -18.97 -4.66 7.10
N LEU A 200 -19.02 -5.74 7.87
CA LEU A 200 -18.00 -6.78 7.87
C LEU A 200 -18.63 -8.17 7.85
N ARG A 201 -17.80 -9.16 7.54
CA ARG A 201 -18.16 -10.58 7.55
C ARG A 201 -17.00 -11.40 8.09
N ILE A 202 -17.31 -12.36 8.92
CA ILE A 202 -16.36 -13.36 9.41
C ILE A 202 -16.75 -14.70 8.76
N ASP A 203 -15.83 -15.31 8.02
CA ASP A 203 -16.04 -16.60 7.38
C ASP A 203 -15.09 -17.64 7.94
N ASP A 204 -15.59 -18.86 8.19
CA ASP A 204 -14.80 -20.02 8.56
C ASP A 204 -14.63 -20.94 7.35
N LEU A 205 -13.50 -20.79 6.67
CA LEU A 205 -13.14 -21.58 5.50
C LEU A 205 -12.75 -23.01 5.91
N GLY A 206 -13.28 -24.00 5.20
CA GLY A 206 -13.11 -25.42 5.57
C GLY A 206 -14.04 -25.88 6.70
N GLY A 207 -14.93 -25.01 7.18
CA GLY A 207 -15.97 -25.31 8.18
C GLY A 207 -15.42 -25.49 9.60
N SER A 208 -15.86 -24.67 10.54
CA SER A 208 -15.51 -24.80 11.97
C SER A 208 -16.62 -25.43 12.80
N GLY A 209 -17.87 -25.31 12.33
CA GLY A 209 -19.07 -25.64 13.11
C GLY A 209 -19.46 -24.55 14.09
N GLU A 210 -18.70 -23.46 14.23
CA GLU A 210 -19.05 -22.32 15.07
C GLU A 210 -20.06 -21.42 14.37
N THR A 211 -21.04 -20.94 15.12
CA THR A 211 -22.10 -20.06 14.61
C THR A 211 -21.81 -18.57 14.85
N SER A 212 -20.84 -18.28 15.72
CA SER A 212 -20.45 -16.91 16.08
C SER A 212 -18.99 -16.84 16.50
N ALA A 213 -18.37 -15.68 16.29
CA ALA A 213 -16.99 -15.40 16.67
C ALA A 213 -16.92 -14.06 17.45
N VAL A 214 -15.92 -13.93 18.31
CA VAL A 214 -15.64 -12.67 19.01
C VAL A 214 -14.93 -11.72 18.06
N LEU A 215 -15.46 -10.53 17.86
CA LEU A 215 -14.80 -9.41 17.20
C LEU A 215 -14.25 -8.47 18.26
N THR A 216 -12.95 -8.33 18.33
CA THR A 216 -12.26 -7.34 19.17
C THR A 216 -12.01 -6.07 18.35
N ILE A 217 -12.35 -4.93 18.94
CA ILE A 217 -12.25 -3.61 18.31
C ILE A 217 -11.25 -2.76 19.11
N ARG A 218 -10.32 -2.14 18.43
CA ARG A 218 -9.40 -1.15 18.98
C ARG A 218 -9.45 0.12 18.13
N ILE A 219 -9.29 1.28 18.78
CA ILE A 219 -9.22 2.58 18.11
C ILE A 219 -7.86 3.18 18.48
N ASP A 220 -7.06 3.54 17.50
CA ASP A 220 -5.70 4.11 17.68
C ASP A 220 -4.84 3.29 18.65
N GLY A 221 -4.90 1.96 18.50
CA GLY A 221 -4.18 1.03 19.35
C GLY A 221 -4.79 0.80 20.75
N LYS A 222 -5.79 1.58 21.18
CA LYS A 222 -6.45 1.44 22.48
C LYS A 222 -7.65 0.48 22.41
N PRO A 223 -7.88 -0.40 23.41
CA PRO A 223 -9.04 -1.26 23.42
C PRO A 223 -10.33 -0.44 23.46
N PHE A 224 -11.28 -0.76 22.58
CA PHE A 224 -12.62 -0.16 22.59
C PHE A 224 -13.67 -1.12 23.12
N GLY A 225 -13.64 -2.40 22.69
CA GLY A 225 -14.57 -3.41 23.17
C GLY A 225 -14.58 -4.68 22.34
N ASN A 226 -15.37 -5.65 22.81
CA ASN A 226 -15.60 -6.92 22.13
C ASN A 226 -17.06 -7.07 21.74
N ARG A 227 -17.34 -7.72 20.62
CA ARG A 227 -18.70 -7.98 20.13
C ARG A 227 -18.79 -9.39 19.55
N MET A 228 -19.89 -10.10 19.85
CA MET A 228 -20.18 -11.36 19.15
C MET A 228 -20.76 -11.07 17.78
N VAL A 229 -20.20 -11.70 16.76
CA VAL A 229 -20.60 -11.56 15.36
C VAL A 229 -20.93 -12.95 14.81
N PRO A 230 -22.07 -13.13 14.12
CA PRO A 230 -22.42 -14.40 13.49
C PRO A 230 -21.45 -14.71 12.35
N VAL A 231 -20.97 -15.96 12.27
CA VAL A 231 -20.12 -16.45 11.21
C VAL A 231 -20.93 -16.64 9.93
N GLY A 232 -20.34 -16.29 8.78
CA GLY A 232 -20.96 -16.43 7.47
C GLY A 232 -22.04 -15.40 7.12
N LYS A 233 -22.25 -14.37 7.99
CA LYS A 233 -23.27 -13.33 7.77
C LYS A 233 -22.69 -11.93 7.79
N ASP A 234 -23.19 -11.08 6.90
CA ASP A 234 -22.86 -9.67 6.90
C ASP A 234 -23.38 -9.00 8.17
N THR A 235 -22.53 -8.24 8.85
CA THR A 235 -22.86 -7.58 10.12
C THR A 235 -22.42 -6.13 10.07
N ASP A 236 -23.34 -5.24 10.46
CA ASP A 236 -23.07 -3.82 10.61
C ASP A 236 -22.57 -3.53 12.04
N VAL A 237 -21.38 -2.94 12.13
CA VAL A 237 -20.77 -2.53 13.39
C VAL A 237 -20.64 -1.01 13.40
N ARG A 238 -21.13 -0.38 14.48
CA ARG A 238 -21.06 1.06 14.70
C ARG A 238 -19.95 1.37 15.69
N ILE A 239 -18.99 2.20 15.28
CA ILE A 239 -17.80 2.54 16.05
C ILE A 239 -17.70 4.06 16.12
N PRO A 240 -17.63 4.68 17.32
CA PRO A 240 -17.49 6.13 17.43
C PRO A 240 -16.13 6.56 16.88
N VAL A 241 -16.12 7.70 16.20
CA VAL A 241 -14.88 8.37 15.78
C VAL A 241 -14.38 9.21 16.94
N ALA A 242 -13.18 8.92 17.43
CA ALA A 242 -12.69 9.44 18.71
C ALA A 242 -12.15 10.86 18.61
N HIS A 243 -11.50 11.23 17.48
CA HIS A 243 -10.85 12.52 17.30
C HIS A 243 -10.83 12.96 15.84
N GLU A 244 -10.47 14.20 15.61
CA GLU A 244 -10.23 14.77 14.28
C GLU A 244 -9.03 14.12 13.61
N GLY A 245 -9.02 14.11 12.27
CA GLY A 245 -8.00 13.46 11.47
C GLY A 245 -8.21 11.95 11.34
N GLU A 246 -7.15 11.21 11.11
CA GLU A 246 -7.20 9.78 10.85
C GLU A 246 -7.40 8.99 12.15
N ASN A 247 -8.54 8.31 12.26
CA ASN A 247 -8.83 7.32 13.30
C ASN A 247 -8.57 5.94 12.72
N LEU A 248 -7.62 5.21 13.30
CA LEU A 248 -7.27 3.86 12.90
C LEU A 248 -8.09 2.85 13.71
N ILE A 249 -9.02 2.20 13.03
CA ILE A 249 -9.89 1.19 13.63
C ILE A 249 -9.34 -0.19 13.29
N GLU A 250 -8.82 -0.87 14.30
CA GLU A 250 -8.39 -2.25 14.21
C GLU A 250 -9.55 -3.18 14.55
N LEU A 251 -9.82 -4.10 13.64
CA LEU A 251 -10.81 -5.16 13.79
C LEU A 251 -10.08 -6.49 13.85
N SER A 252 -10.38 -7.33 14.84
CA SER A 252 -9.71 -8.62 15.03
C SER A 252 -10.75 -9.69 15.37
N ALA A 253 -10.90 -10.67 14.50
CA ALA A 253 -11.71 -11.85 14.78
C ALA A 253 -10.94 -12.79 15.72
N GLY A 254 -11.61 -13.34 16.70
CA GLY A 254 -11.04 -14.35 17.59
C GLY A 254 -10.66 -15.62 16.82
N GLN A 255 -9.63 -16.32 17.30
CA GLN A 255 -9.11 -17.52 16.66
C GLN A 255 -10.19 -18.60 16.49
N GLY A 256 -10.26 -19.19 15.29
CA GLY A 256 -11.11 -20.34 14.99
C GLY A 256 -10.47 -21.67 15.41
N PRO A 257 -11.27 -22.75 15.49
CA PRO A 257 -10.73 -24.07 15.82
C PRO A 257 -9.84 -24.62 14.69
N ALA A 258 -8.64 -25.06 15.06
CA ALA A 258 -7.62 -25.62 14.15
C ALA A 258 -7.23 -24.68 12.98
N GLU A 259 -7.19 -23.39 13.24
CA GLU A 259 -6.91 -22.33 12.29
C GLU A 259 -5.48 -22.36 11.78
N LEU A 260 -5.33 -22.15 10.48
CA LEU A 260 -4.04 -22.19 9.80
C LEU A 260 -3.19 -20.95 10.13
N THR A 261 -3.81 -19.76 10.15
CA THR A 261 -3.12 -18.49 10.40
C THR A 261 -4.05 -17.46 11.02
N LEU A 262 -3.46 -16.50 11.76
CA LEU A 262 -4.18 -15.35 12.29
C LEU A 262 -4.06 -14.10 11.40
N GLN A 263 -3.34 -14.17 10.30
CA GLN A 263 -3.02 -12.97 9.48
C GLN A 263 -4.25 -12.34 8.85
N ASN A 264 -5.21 -13.13 8.40
CA ASN A 264 -6.46 -12.67 7.78
C ASN A 264 -7.63 -12.51 8.78
N ASN A 265 -7.37 -12.69 10.07
CA ASN A 265 -8.31 -12.36 11.15
C ASN A 265 -8.31 -10.87 11.49
N HIS A 266 -7.42 -10.08 10.91
CA HIS A 266 -7.23 -8.69 11.22
C HIS A 266 -7.54 -7.81 10.01
N ALA A 267 -8.23 -6.70 10.27
CA ALA A 267 -8.41 -5.64 9.29
C ALA A 267 -8.17 -4.29 9.96
N VAL A 268 -7.64 -3.33 9.21
CA VAL A 268 -7.46 -1.95 9.66
C VAL A 268 -8.22 -1.04 8.73
N VAL A 269 -9.09 -0.24 9.31
CA VAL A 269 -9.89 0.76 8.60
C VAL A 269 -9.48 2.14 9.07
N THR A 270 -9.11 3.01 8.16
CA THR A 270 -8.87 4.43 8.45
C THR A 270 -10.16 5.20 8.20
N VAL A 271 -10.64 5.90 9.22
CA VAL A 271 -11.80 6.79 9.14
C VAL A 271 -11.34 8.20 9.47
N SER A 272 -11.51 9.14 8.54
CA SER A 272 -11.22 10.55 8.79
C SER A 272 -12.28 11.17 9.67
N GLY A 273 -11.92 11.55 10.89
CA GLY A 273 -12.76 12.30 11.80
C GLY A 273 -12.87 13.76 11.35
N VAL A 274 -14.07 14.19 11.09
CA VAL A 274 -14.37 15.60 10.81
C VAL A 274 -14.96 16.20 12.07
N ARG A 275 -14.28 17.19 12.64
CA ARG A 275 -14.77 17.88 13.83
C ARG A 275 -15.75 19.00 13.42
N ASP A 276 -16.78 19.22 14.21
CA ASP A 276 -17.51 20.48 14.22
C ASP A 276 -16.55 21.62 14.60
N ARG A 277 -16.88 22.85 14.24
CA ARG A 277 -16.01 23.99 14.52
C ARG A 277 -15.64 24.06 15.98
N LEU A 278 -14.34 24.28 16.26
CA LEU A 278 -13.80 24.48 17.61
C LEU A 278 -14.32 25.79 18.18
N ARG A 279 -14.99 25.74 19.31
CA ARG A 279 -15.58 26.92 19.95
C ARG A 279 -14.58 27.63 20.83
N VAL A 280 -14.23 28.86 20.47
CA VAL A 280 -13.29 29.70 21.20
C VAL A 280 -14.00 30.90 21.81
N LEU A 281 -13.86 31.07 23.14
CA LEU A 281 -14.30 32.26 23.85
C LEU A 281 -13.10 33.20 24.05
N LEU A 282 -13.11 34.35 23.40
CA LEU A 282 -12.11 35.43 23.58
C LEU A 282 -12.71 36.54 24.44
N VAL A 283 -12.10 36.79 25.60
CA VAL A 283 -12.47 37.88 26.49
C VAL A 283 -11.33 38.88 26.61
N SER A 284 -11.49 40.05 25.98
CA SER A 284 -10.51 41.14 26.04
C SER A 284 -10.87 42.13 27.14
N GLY A 285 -9.90 42.38 28.04
CA GLY A 285 -10.12 43.26 29.19
C GLY A 285 -10.20 44.74 28.84
N GLU A 286 -9.59 45.14 27.74
CA GLU A 286 -9.67 46.50 27.18
C GLU A 286 -9.32 46.51 25.69
N PRO A 287 -9.84 47.48 24.92
CA PRO A 287 -9.47 47.62 23.51
C PRO A 287 -8.00 47.94 23.33
N HIS A 288 -7.28 47.14 22.55
CA HIS A 288 -5.87 47.37 22.23
C HIS A 288 -5.50 46.75 20.85
N ALA A 289 -4.27 47.00 20.39
CA ALA A 289 -3.86 46.51 19.07
C ALA A 289 -3.79 44.99 18.97
N GLY A 290 -3.43 44.28 20.07
CA GLY A 290 -3.34 42.83 20.14
C GLY A 290 -4.69 42.12 20.06
N GLU A 291 -5.76 42.71 20.64
CA GLU A 291 -7.12 42.19 20.55
C GLU A 291 -7.56 41.96 19.10
N ARG A 292 -7.29 42.92 18.22
CA ARG A 292 -7.62 42.82 16.78
C ARG A 292 -6.87 41.68 16.10
N VAL A 293 -5.64 41.45 16.53
CA VAL A 293 -4.81 40.37 15.99
C VAL A 293 -5.38 39.01 16.40
N TRP A 294 -5.71 38.81 17.66
CA TRP A 294 -6.38 37.60 18.13
C TRP A 294 -7.71 37.35 17.42
N ARG A 295 -8.59 38.38 17.40
CA ARG A 295 -9.88 38.27 16.73
C ARG A 295 -9.74 37.92 15.26
N ASN A 296 -8.87 38.61 14.54
CA ASN A 296 -8.73 38.40 13.10
C ASN A 296 -8.14 37.01 12.79
N LEU A 297 -7.16 36.56 13.61
CA LEU A 297 -6.58 35.23 13.45
C LEU A 297 -7.62 34.13 13.67
N LEU A 298 -8.31 34.16 14.81
CA LEU A 298 -9.28 33.14 15.17
C LEU A 298 -10.52 33.15 14.25
N LYS A 299 -10.95 34.35 13.78
CA LYS A 299 -12.06 34.47 12.83
C LYS A 299 -11.70 34.02 11.42
N ALA A 300 -10.43 34.15 11.03
CA ALA A 300 -9.96 33.71 9.72
C ALA A 300 -9.75 32.20 9.63
N ASP A 301 -9.71 31.51 10.75
CA ASP A 301 -9.58 30.04 10.79
C ASP A 301 -10.94 29.39 10.54
N PRO A 302 -11.13 28.64 9.44
CA PRO A 302 -12.40 28.02 9.11
C PRO A 302 -12.83 26.92 10.09
N SER A 303 -11.89 26.38 10.88
CA SER A 303 -12.14 25.37 11.90
C SER A 303 -12.60 25.97 13.23
N VAL A 304 -12.60 27.31 13.37
CA VAL A 304 -12.93 27.99 14.63
C VAL A 304 -14.27 28.70 14.54
N ASP A 305 -15.07 28.54 15.58
CA ASP A 305 -16.28 29.32 15.88
C ASP A 305 -15.96 30.27 17.04
N LEU A 306 -15.75 31.56 16.72
CA LEU A 306 -15.28 32.55 17.67
C LEU A 306 -16.42 33.31 18.30
N ILE A 307 -16.53 33.26 19.64
CA ILE A 307 -17.35 34.18 20.45
C ILE A 307 -16.38 35.17 21.12
N HIS A 308 -16.54 36.47 20.81
CA HIS A 308 -15.64 37.51 21.30
C HIS A 308 -16.39 38.59 22.06
N PHE A 309 -15.88 38.91 23.25
CA PHE A 309 -16.34 40.01 24.08
C PHE A 309 -15.15 40.91 24.43
N THR A 310 -15.35 42.22 24.26
CA THR A 310 -14.42 43.25 24.77
C THR A 310 -15.07 44.05 25.85
N ILE A 311 -14.43 44.18 27.02
CA ILE A 311 -14.91 44.97 28.13
C ILE A 311 -14.62 46.43 27.84
N LEU A 312 -15.66 47.16 27.38
CA LEU A 312 -15.57 48.56 26.99
C LEU A 312 -15.73 49.51 28.17
N ARG A 313 -16.53 49.09 29.17
CA ARG A 313 -16.85 49.91 30.33
C ARG A 313 -16.65 49.12 31.62
N PRO A 314 -15.56 49.39 32.36
CA PRO A 314 -15.39 48.82 33.70
C PRO A 314 -16.43 49.39 34.70
N PRO A 315 -16.79 48.65 35.78
CA PRO A 315 -17.79 49.07 36.76
C PRO A 315 -17.47 50.34 37.52
N ASP A 316 -16.17 50.68 37.61
CA ASP A 316 -15.64 51.85 38.27
C ASP A 316 -15.81 53.18 37.48
N LYS A 317 -16.20 53.07 36.21
CA LYS A 317 -16.56 54.24 35.42
C LYS A 317 -18.05 54.58 35.62
N GLN A 318 -18.29 55.40 36.61
CA GLN A 318 -19.64 56.00 36.80
C GLN A 318 -19.89 57.04 35.71
N ASP A 319 -20.75 56.67 34.80
CA ASP A 319 -21.33 57.54 33.78
C ASP A 319 -22.84 57.61 34.05
N THR A 320 -23.41 58.79 34.00
CA THR A 320 -24.82 59.03 34.29
C THR A 320 -25.77 58.50 33.20
N THR A 321 -25.22 58.03 32.10
CA THR A 321 -25.99 57.51 30.98
C THR A 321 -26.53 56.11 31.27
N PRO A 322 -27.84 55.87 31.18
CA PRO A 322 -28.45 54.59 31.36
C PRO A 322 -27.92 53.52 30.39
N ILE A 323 -27.72 52.28 30.82
CA ILE A 323 -27.13 51.19 30.03
C ILE A 323 -27.90 50.93 28.71
N ASN A 324 -29.24 51.10 28.74
CA ASN A 324 -30.11 50.95 27.58
C ASN A 324 -29.91 52.05 26.51
N GLU A 325 -29.39 53.22 26.87
CA GLU A 325 -29.06 54.29 25.92
C GLU A 325 -27.69 54.16 25.26
N LEU A 326 -26.81 53.33 25.86
CA LEU A 326 -25.45 53.12 25.38
C LEU A 326 -25.33 52.08 24.28
N SER A 327 -26.41 51.39 23.90
CA SER A 327 -26.41 50.28 22.92
C SER A 327 -25.34 49.22 23.20
N LEU A 328 -24.97 49.04 24.47
CA LEU A 328 -24.00 48.03 24.92
C LEU A 328 -24.75 46.77 25.38
N ILE A 329 -24.29 45.61 24.91
CA ILE A 329 -24.76 44.32 25.40
C ILE A 329 -24.11 44.08 26.76
N ALA A 330 -24.91 43.79 27.80
CA ALA A 330 -24.38 43.40 29.10
C ALA A 330 -23.58 42.10 28.95
N PHE A 331 -22.39 42.06 29.57
CA PHE A 331 -21.53 40.88 29.48
C PHE A 331 -22.21 39.66 30.13
N PRO A 332 -22.55 38.61 29.37
CA PRO A 332 -23.37 37.50 29.83
C PRO A 332 -22.56 36.47 30.63
N TYR A 333 -21.88 36.88 31.69
CA TYR A 333 -20.93 36.06 32.45
C TYR A 333 -21.57 34.77 33.00
N ARG A 334 -22.85 34.79 33.41
CA ARG A 334 -23.54 33.61 33.91
C ARG A 334 -23.70 32.55 32.79
N GLU A 335 -24.17 32.97 31.63
CA GLU A 335 -24.35 32.08 30.50
C GLU A 335 -22.99 31.48 30.04
N LEU A 336 -21.94 32.31 29.94
CA LEU A 336 -20.64 31.90 29.44
C LEU A 336 -19.86 31.00 30.41
N PHE A 337 -19.82 31.33 31.70
CA PHE A 337 -18.95 30.70 32.67
C PHE A 337 -19.64 29.76 33.68
N LEU A 338 -20.97 29.61 33.59
CA LEU A 338 -21.74 28.64 34.37
C LEU A 338 -22.49 27.66 33.48
N GLU A 339 -23.28 28.16 32.51
CA GLU A 339 -24.20 27.32 31.74
C GLU A 339 -23.56 26.69 30.52
N LYS A 340 -22.71 27.43 29.79
CA LYS A 340 -22.10 27.01 28.50
C LYS A 340 -20.61 26.82 28.54
N LEU A 341 -19.91 26.94 29.68
CA LEU A 341 -18.44 26.84 29.76
C LEU A 341 -17.92 25.54 29.16
N GLY A 342 -18.56 24.41 29.46
CA GLY A 342 -18.19 23.11 28.92
C GLY A 342 -18.41 22.94 27.42
N SER A 343 -19.07 23.91 26.75
CA SER A 343 -19.25 23.89 25.29
C SER A 343 -18.12 24.59 24.51
N PHE A 344 -17.20 25.26 25.22
CA PHE A 344 -16.01 25.86 24.64
C PHE A 344 -14.85 24.87 24.67
N ASP A 345 -14.04 24.89 23.60
CA ASP A 345 -12.80 24.14 23.51
C ASP A 345 -11.59 24.95 24.05
N LEU A 346 -11.68 26.29 23.96
CA LEU A 346 -10.65 27.19 24.42
C LEU A 346 -11.27 28.48 24.98
N VAL A 347 -10.79 28.89 26.14
CA VAL A 347 -11.05 30.22 26.74
C VAL A 347 -9.76 31.04 26.67
N VAL A 348 -9.84 32.25 26.13
CA VAL A 348 -8.73 33.20 26.02
C VAL A 348 -9.05 34.45 26.82
N PHE A 349 -8.23 34.76 27.80
CA PHE A 349 -8.22 36.06 28.45
C PHE A 349 -7.08 36.90 27.88
N ASP A 350 -7.42 37.97 27.20
CA ASP A 350 -6.49 38.90 26.59
C ASP A 350 -6.49 40.24 27.35
N ARG A 351 -5.41 40.56 28.01
CA ARG A 351 -5.26 41.76 28.87
C ARG A 351 -6.41 41.94 29.86
N TYR A 352 -6.84 40.86 30.49
CA TYR A 352 -7.94 40.88 31.44
C TYR A 352 -7.48 41.49 32.77
N ARG A 353 -8.32 42.40 33.33
CA ARG A 353 -8.15 43.00 34.66
C ARG A 353 -9.26 42.55 35.59
N GLU A 354 -8.90 42.11 36.78
CA GLU A 354 -9.88 41.79 37.82
C GLU A 354 -10.39 43.07 38.50
N ARG A 355 -11.63 43.46 38.18
CA ARG A 355 -12.33 44.65 38.70
C ARG A 355 -13.73 44.33 39.17
N GLY A 356 -13.98 43.11 39.61
CA GLY A 356 -15.28 42.70 40.11
C GLY A 356 -16.33 42.46 39.00
N ILE A 357 -15.88 42.37 37.72
CA ILE A 357 -16.80 42.04 36.60
C ILE A 357 -17.23 40.57 36.65
N LEU A 358 -16.26 39.70 36.95
CA LEU A 358 -16.48 38.27 37.15
C LEU A 358 -16.37 37.95 38.65
N PRO A 359 -17.42 37.46 39.30
CA PRO A 359 -17.32 36.89 40.63
C PRO A 359 -16.27 35.75 40.75
N PHE A 360 -15.63 35.64 41.89
CA PHE A 360 -14.59 34.61 42.11
C PHE A 360 -15.03 33.18 41.84
N ALA A 361 -16.32 32.87 42.03
CA ALA A 361 -16.86 31.55 41.74
C ALA A 361 -16.73 31.15 40.26
N TYR A 362 -16.78 32.10 39.33
CA TYR A 362 -16.61 31.77 37.89
C TYR A 362 -15.16 31.42 37.53
N PHE A 363 -14.18 32.06 38.18
CA PHE A 363 -12.78 31.66 38.04
C PHE A 363 -12.52 30.25 38.61
N GLN A 364 -13.23 29.87 39.67
CA GLN A 364 -13.20 28.49 40.17
C GLN A 364 -13.81 27.51 39.17
N ASN A 365 -14.91 27.86 38.51
CA ASN A 365 -15.49 27.03 37.45
C ASN A 365 -14.56 26.87 36.28
N ILE A 366 -13.85 27.95 35.88
CA ILE A 366 -12.84 27.88 34.79
C ILE A 366 -11.65 27.02 35.19
N ALA A 367 -11.18 27.10 36.45
CA ALA A 367 -10.13 26.21 36.93
C ALA A 367 -10.54 24.72 36.88
N GLY A 368 -11.79 24.42 37.30
CA GLY A 368 -12.38 23.08 37.17
C GLY A 368 -12.51 22.63 35.72
N TYR A 369 -13.03 23.51 34.86
CA TYR A 369 -13.12 23.26 33.42
C TYR A 369 -11.75 22.86 32.80
N VAL A 370 -10.66 23.54 33.17
CA VAL A 370 -9.32 23.18 32.74
C VAL A 370 -8.91 21.80 33.26
N GLN A 371 -9.10 21.53 34.56
CA GLN A 371 -8.77 20.23 35.15
C GLN A 371 -9.50 19.07 34.49
N ASP A 372 -10.76 19.29 34.09
CA ASP A 372 -11.63 18.31 33.41
C ASP A 372 -11.31 18.12 31.91
N GLY A 373 -10.50 19.00 31.34
CA GLY A 373 -10.07 18.82 29.96
C GLY A 373 -10.17 20.03 29.04
N GLY A 374 -10.68 21.16 29.51
CA GLY A 374 -10.75 22.40 28.75
C GLY A 374 -9.39 23.07 28.57
N ALA A 375 -9.33 24.11 27.75
CA ALA A 375 -8.11 24.85 27.52
C ALA A 375 -8.23 26.32 27.91
N LEU A 376 -7.12 26.86 28.44
CA LEU A 376 -7.02 28.25 28.88
C LEU A 376 -5.77 28.91 28.32
N LEU A 377 -5.94 30.11 27.76
CA LEU A 377 -4.84 30.98 27.35
C LEU A 377 -4.94 32.33 28.04
N ILE A 378 -3.87 32.73 28.70
CA ILE A 378 -3.71 34.09 29.23
C ILE A 378 -2.72 34.83 28.36
N SER A 379 -3.16 35.91 27.69
CA SER A 379 -2.32 36.86 26.98
C SER A 379 -2.14 38.08 27.88
N SER A 380 -0.97 38.18 28.52
CA SER A 380 -0.71 39.09 29.63
C SER A 380 -0.26 40.46 29.16
N GLY A 381 -0.88 41.50 29.71
CA GLY A 381 -0.40 42.87 29.63
C GLY A 381 0.10 43.39 30.97
N PRO A 382 0.34 44.71 31.12
CA PRO A 382 0.85 45.33 32.35
C PRO A 382 0.04 45.02 33.61
N GLU A 383 -1.28 44.85 33.46
CA GLU A 383 -2.23 44.51 34.53
C GLU A 383 -1.92 43.18 35.21
N PHE A 384 -1.28 42.24 34.52
CA PHE A 384 -0.90 40.94 35.11
C PHE A 384 0.14 41.08 36.22
N ALA A 385 0.99 42.12 36.18
CA ALA A 385 1.95 42.41 37.25
C ALA A 385 1.34 43.18 38.44
N GLY A 386 0.13 43.71 38.27
CA GLY A 386 -0.49 44.63 39.24
C GLY A 386 -1.40 43.98 40.27
N PRO A 387 -2.05 44.78 41.10
CA PRO A 387 -3.02 44.31 42.10
C PRO A 387 -4.29 43.72 41.46
N GLU A 388 -4.65 44.14 40.24
CA GLU A 388 -5.78 43.68 39.47
C GLU A 388 -5.44 42.45 38.59
N SER A 389 -4.38 41.71 38.92
CA SER A 389 -3.95 40.53 38.20
C SER A 389 -4.92 39.39 38.32
N ILE A 390 -5.25 38.75 37.19
CA ILE A 390 -6.05 37.52 37.12
C ILE A 390 -5.36 36.37 37.92
N TYR A 391 -4.04 36.42 38.14
CA TYR A 391 -3.32 35.48 39.00
C TYR A 391 -3.79 35.53 40.46
N ARG A 392 -4.38 36.66 40.93
CA ARG A 392 -4.93 36.79 42.28
C ARG A 392 -6.34 36.19 42.44
N THR A 393 -6.85 35.56 41.42
CA THR A 393 -8.11 34.82 41.42
C THR A 393 -7.85 33.31 41.61
N PRO A 394 -8.88 32.49 41.79
CA PRO A 394 -8.75 31.02 41.85
C PRO A 394 -8.06 30.39 40.67
N LEU A 395 -7.91 31.09 39.52
CA LEU A 395 -7.13 30.60 38.37
C LEU A 395 -5.65 30.36 38.66
N SER A 396 -5.07 30.99 39.72
CA SER A 396 -3.69 30.71 40.13
C SER A 396 -3.40 29.23 40.37
N GLN A 397 -4.42 28.42 40.68
CA GLN A 397 -4.29 26.96 40.85
C GLN A 397 -3.91 26.21 39.57
N VAL A 398 -4.18 26.78 38.40
CA VAL A 398 -3.94 26.17 37.09
C VAL A 398 -2.97 26.95 36.20
N LEU A 399 -2.53 28.14 36.65
CA LEU A 399 -1.61 28.99 35.89
C LEU A 399 -0.15 28.56 36.13
N PRO A 400 0.63 28.32 35.05
CA PRO A 400 2.00 27.79 35.16
C PRO A 400 3.07 28.86 35.52
N ALA A 401 2.73 30.16 35.52
CA ALA A 401 3.69 31.19 35.86
C ALA A 401 3.11 32.26 36.78
N GLN A 402 3.86 32.63 37.80
CA GLN A 402 3.49 33.63 38.80
C GLN A 402 4.16 34.98 38.48
N PRO A 403 3.41 36.09 38.36
CA PRO A 403 4.00 37.41 38.14
C PRO A 403 4.81 37.87 39.36
N THR A 404 5.95 38.49 39.13
CA THR A 404 6.81 39.06 40.22
C THR A 404 6.42 40.46 40.62
N GLY A 405 5.46 41.08 39.95
CA GLY A 405 5.10 42.48 40.15
C GLY A 405 5.92 43.46 39.30
N GLN A 406 6.86 42.96 38.51
CA GLN A 406 7.75 43.82 37.70
C GLN A 406 7.40 43.73 36.22
N ILE A 407 7.57 44.83 35.51
CA ILE A 407 7.43 44.92 34.05
C ILE A 407 8.80 45.31 33.50
N VAL A 408 9.39 44.43 32.72
CA VAL A 408 10.68 44.71 32.05
C VAL A 408 10.38 45.41 30.73
N THR A 409 10.89 46.63 30.59
CA THR A 409 10.78 47.45 29.39
C THR A 409 12.11 47.52 28.68
N GLY A 410 12.10 47.66 27.36
CA GLY A 410 13.29 47.71 26.49
C GLY A 410 13.20 46.75 25.33
N GLY A 411 13.89 47.07 24.25
CA GLY A 411 13.83 46.24 23.02
C GLY A 411 14.62 44.93 23.19
N PHE A 412 13.92 43.79 23.03
CA PHE A 412 14.54 42.46 23.03
C PHE A 412 13.96 41.61 21.89
N ARG A 413 14.74 40.63 21.43
CA ARG A 413 14.25 39.63 20.45
C ARG A 413 13.80 38.38 21.21
N PRO A 414 12.53 37.94 21.02
CA PRO A 414 12.08 36.64 21.53
C PRO A 414 12.93 35.48 20.99
N GLN A 415 13.19 34.50 21.84
CA GLN A 415 13.99 33.32 21.50
C GLN A 415 13.21 32.04 21.87
N VAL A 416 13.40 30.99 21.08
CA VAL A 416 12.91 29.66 21.42
C VAL A 416 13.91 29.02 22.39
N THR A 417 13.42 28.48 23.49
CA THR A 417 14.25 27.79 24.49
C THR A 417 14.63 26.37 24.01
N PRO A 418 15.58 25.69 24.68
CA PRO A 418 15.85 24.27 24.39
C PRO A 418 14.59 23.40 24.48
N ALA A 419 13.70 23.61 25.46
CA ALA A 419 12.42 22.95 25.56
C ALA A 419 11.52 23.30 24.36
N GLY A 420 11.49 24.57 23.97
CA GLY A 420 10.74 25.00 22.80
C GLY A 420 11.25 24.46 21.47
N MET A 421 12.53 24.12 21.36
CA MET A 421 13.07 23.44 20.17
C MET A 421 12.54 22.01 20.02
N ALA A 422 12.15 21.37 21.11
CA ALA A 422 11.51 20.06 21.10
C ALA A 422 9.98 20.14 21.00
N HIS A 423 9.39 21.26 21.47
CA HIS A 423 7.93 21.40 21.57
C HIS A 423 7.28 21.72 20.21
N PRO A 424 6.21 21.02 19.79
CA PRO A 424 5.59 21.19 18.47
C PRO A 424 5.07 22.60 18.19
N VAL A 425 4.67 23.37 19.20
CA VAL A 425 4.20 24.75 19.04
C VAL A 425 5.30 25.67 18.49
N THR A 426 6.56 25.49 18.90
CA THR A 426 7.63 26.46 18.63
C THR A 426 8.79 25.93 17.80
N ARG A 427 8.98 24.60 17.71
CA ARG A 427 10.15 24.00 17.04
C ARG A 427 10.29 24.31 15.56
N GLU A 428 9.16 24.49 14.84
CA GLU A 428 9.14 24.72 13.39
C GLU A 428 8.84 26.18 13.01
N LEU A 429 8.92 27.11 13.98
CA LEU A 429 8.70 28.52 13.67
C LEU A 429 9.79 29.06 12.73
N PRO A 430 9.44 29.68 11.61
CA PRO A 430 10.42 30.23 10.66
C PRO A 430 11.22 31.36 11.31
N GLY A 431 12.51 31.42 11.03
CA GLY A 431 13.41 32.45 11.59
C GLY A 431 13.76 32.32 13.06
N ARG A 432 13.46 31.15 13.69
CA ARG A 432 13.89 30.86 15.06
C ARG A 432 15.42 30.77 15.15
N ASN A 433 15.94 30.94 16.36
CA ASN A 433 17.35 30.74 16.63
C ASN A 433 17.74 29.25 16.42
N VAL A 434 18.65 29.03 15.47
CA VAL A 434 19.24 27.71 15.17
C VAL A 434 20.76 27.83 15.38
N ASP A 435 21.39 26.80 15.91
CA ASP A 435 22.84 26.70 16.07
C ASP A 435 23.45 27.90 16.83
N LYS A 436 22.79 28.34 17.91
CA LYS A 436 23.17 29.50 18.74
C LYS A 436 23.10 30.87 18.07
N ALA A 437 22.64 30.96 16.84
CA ALA A 437 22.33 32.23 16.19
C ALA A 437 21.11 32.89 16.83
N ALA A 438 21.08 34.22 16.93
CA ALA A 438 19.90 34.96 17.42
C ALA A 438 18.72 34.78 16.43
N ALA A 439 17.50 34.76 16.96
CA ALA A 439 16.31 34.78 16.12
C ALA A 439 16.28 36.04 15.25
N THR A 440 15.82 35.89 13.99
CA THR A 440 15.78 37.02 13.04
C THR A 440 14.55 37.90 13.22
N TRP A 441 13.72 37.63 14.19
CA TRP A 441 12.43 38.29 14.42
C TRP A 441 12.56 39.72 14.91
N GLY A 442 11.56 40.56 14.64
CA GLY A 442 11.43 41.91 15.17
C GLY A 442 11.33 41.91 16.68
N ARG A 443 11.85 43.03 17.29
CA ARG A 443 11.89 43.20 18.76
C ARG A 443 10.50 43.42 19.35
N TRP A 444 10.34 42.95 20.58
CA TRP A 444 9.30 43.37 21.51
C TRP A 444 9.92 44.32 22.55
N PHE A 445 9.11 45.12 23.18
CA PHE A 445 9.58 46.18 24.08
C PHE A 445 9.04 46.03 25.50
N ARG A 446 8.28 45.00 25.79
CA ARG A 446 7.70 44.75 27.09
C ARG A 446 7.56 43.26 27.33
N VAL A 447 7.96 42.79 28.50
CA VAL A 447 7.68 41.47 29.04
C VAL A 447 7.28 41.61 30.52
N ILE A 448 6.25 40.85 30.92
CA ILE A 448 5.88 40.75 32.33
C ILE A 448 6.83 39.77 33.00
N ALA A 449 7.57 40.24 34.01
CA ALA A 449 8.48 39.37 34.73
C ALA A 449 7.66 38.35 35.57
N ALA A 450 7.94 37.06 35.36
CA ALA A 450 7.26 35.97 36.03
C ALA A 450 8.22 34.84 36.39
N ASN A 451 7.90 34.13 37.46
CA ASN A 451 8.55 32.89 37.83
C ASN A 451 7.74 31.72 37.34
N LYS A 452 8.35 30.80 36.60
CA LYS A 452 7.71 29.56 36.22
C LYS A 452 7.49 28.69 37.46
N VAL A 453 6.25 28.31 37.75
CA VAL A 453 5.87 27.41 38.87
C VAL A 453 5.58 25.98 38.37
N ALA A 454 5.10 25.83 37.12
CA ALA A 454 4.81 24.55 36.53
C ALA A 454 5.09 24.59 35.02
N GLY A 455 4.92 23.45 34.33
CA GLY A 455 5.00 23.37 32.88
C GLY A 455 6.38 23.67 32.30
N GLN A 456 6.39 24.10 31.03
CA GLN A 456 7.63 24.34 30.29
C GLN A 456 7.66 25.72 29.66
N THR A 457 8.76 26.41 29.83
CA THR A 457 9.04 27.67 29.12
C THR A 457 9.54 27.34 27.72
N VAL A 458 8.71 27.58 26.69
CA VAL A 458 9.06 27.29 25.31
C VAL A 458 9.62 28.50 24.56
N MET A 459 9.32 29.71 25.02
CA MET A 459 9.96 30.95 24.56
C MET A 459 10.39 31.82 25.73
N ALA A 460 11.47 32.53 25.54
CA ALA A 460 12.03 33.45 26.56
C ALA A 460 12.57 34.73 25.89
N SER A 461 12.78 35.78 26.71
CA SER A 461 13.61 36.94 26.33
C SER A 461 15.09 36.57 26.30
N ALA A 462 15.93 37.42 25.70
CA ALA A 462 17.37 37.21 25.69
C ALA A 462 17.97 37.18 27.12
N ALA A 463 17.32 37.82 28.09
CA ALA A 463 17.69 37.82 29.51
C ALA A 463 17.15 36.60 30.29
N GLY A 464 16.52 35.62 29.59
CA GLY A 464 15.98 34.41 30.21
C GLY A 464 14.60 34.57 30.86
N GLN A 465 13.95 35.74 30.76
CA GLN A 465 12.58 35.90 31.26
C GLN A 465 11.59 35.07 30.45
N PRO A 466 10.70 34.28 31.08
CA PRO A 466 9.68 33.52 30.38
C PRO A 466 8.80 34.41 29.52
N LEU A 467 8.58 34.03 28.25
CA LEU A 467 7.66 34.70 27.35
C LEU A 467 6.41 33.84 27.04
N LEU A 468 6.62 32.56 26.85
CA LEU A 468 5.52 31.61 26.63
C LEU A 468 5.78 30.38 27.51
N VAL A 469 4.86 30.13 28.42
CA VAL A 469 4.87 28.96 29.29
C VAL A 469 3.66 28.09 28.96
N LEU A 470 3.90 26.80 28.74
CA LEU A 470 2.87 25.81 28.43
C LEU A 470 2.82 24.76 29.51
N ASP A 471 1.62 24.35 29.89
CA ASP A 471 1.42 23.29 30.90
C ASP A 471 0.23 22.42 30.57
N GLN A 472 0.25 21.20 31.09
CA GLN A 472 -0.86 20.27 31.09
C GLN A 472 -1.37 20.11 32.53
N VAL A 473 -2.59 20.59 32.79
CA VAL A 473 -3.19 20.59 34.12
C VAL A 473 -4.36 19.62 34.12
N GLY A 474 -4.23 18.50 34.85
CA GLY A 474 -5.23 17.43 34.80
C GLY A 474 -5.35 16.87 33.41
N LYS A 475 -6.55 16.95 32.81
CA LYS A 475 -6.81 16.57 31.42
C LYS A 475 -6.75 17.76 30.44
N GLY A 476 -6.63 18.99 30.96
CA GLY A 476 -6.63 20.22 30.16
C GLY A 476 -5.26 20.77 29.86
N ARG A 477 -5.24 21.92 29.18
CA ARG A 477 -4.01 22.62 28.77
C ARG A 477 -4.08 24.09 29.09
N VAL A 478 -2.96 24.63 29.53
CA VAL A 478 -2.86 26.04 29.85
C VAL A 478 -1.65 26.63 29.13
N ALA A 479 -1.82 27.83 28.63
CA ALA A 479 -0.73 28.63 28.10
C ALA A 479 -0.75 30.04 28.69
N GLU A 480 0.42 30.54 29.04
CA GLU A 480 0.60 31.92 29.47
C GLU A 480 1.63 32.61 28.56
N LEU A 481 1.18 33.67 27.90
CA LEU A 481 2.01 34.57 27.10
C LEU A 481 2.28 35.86 27.90
N MET A 482 3.53 36.07 28.30
CA MET A 482 3.96 37.15 29.20
C MET A 482 4.17 38.50 28.48
N SER A 483 3.50 38.69 27.35
CA SER A 483 3.56 39.95 26.60
C SER A 483 2.37 40.08 25.68
N ASP A 484 1.81 41.29 25.62
CA ASP A 484 0.74 41.63 24.67
C ASP A 484 1.27 42.16 23.32
N GLN A 485 2.56 42.02 23.02
CA GLN A 485 3.21 42.68 21.88
C GLN A 485 3.33 41.83 20.60
N THR A 486 2.68 40.70 20.51
CA THR A 486 2.65 39.87 19.30
C THR A 486 2.17 40.62 18.05
N TRP A 487 1.35 41.66 18.25
CA TRP A 487 0.82 42.50 17.17
C TRP A 487 1.89 43.29 16.42
N LEU A 488 3.08 43.55 17.03
CA LEU A 488 4.22 44.18 16.36
C LEU A 488 4.70 43.32 15.19
N TRP A 489 4.75 42.02 15.38
CA TRP A 489 5.11 41.09 14.34
C TRP A 489 4.05 41.06 13.22
N ALA A 490 2.76 41.10 13.55
CA ALA A 490 1.69 41.16 12.57
C ALA A 490 1.76 42.43 11.69
N ARG A 491 2.31 43.52 12.23
CA ARG A 491 2.52 44.78 11.48
C ARG A 491 3.86 44.82 10.74
N GLY A 492 4.66 43.77 10.76
CA GLY A 492 5.95 43.72 10.08
C GLY A 492 7.04 44.60 10.72
N PHE A 493 6.88 45.00 11.99
CA PHE A 493 7.87 45.83 12.68
C PHE A 493 9.24 45.12 12.75
N GLU A 494 10.29 45.84 12.30
CA GLU A 494 11.67 45.30 12.19
C GLU A 494 11.78 43.97 11.43
N GLY A 495 10.97 43.79 10.37
CA GLY A 495 10.88 42.55 9.60
C GLY A 495 9.82 41.58 10.11
N GLY A 496 9.12 41.93 11.21
CA GLY A 496 8.05 41.08 11.76
C GLY A 496 8.53 39.83 12.44
N GLY A 497 7.69 38.80 12.44
CA GLY A 497 7.96 37.49 13.02
C GLY A 497 6.82 36.53 12.73
N PRO A 498 6.93 35.26 13.14
CA PRO A 498 5.96 34.20 12.83
C PRO A 498 4.71 34.26 13.72
N GLN A 499 4.11 35.46 13.87
CA GLN A 499 2.97 35.69 14.77
C GLN A 499 1.79 34.78 14.44
N ALA A 500 1.35 34.77 13.18
CA ALA A 500 0.19 33.98 12.77
C ALA A 500 0.43 32.49 13.01
N GLU A 501 1.61 31.98 12.64
CA GLU A 501 1.96 30.57 12.83
C GLU A 501 2.09 30.20 14.32
N LEU A 502 2.73 31.05 15.13
CA LEU A 502 2.85 30.82 16.57
C LEU A 502 1.47 30.76 17.25
N LEU A 503 0.62 31.76 17.01
CA LEU A 503 -0.67 31.86 17.70
C LEU A 503 -1.64 30.78 17.20
N ARG A 504 -1.60 30.41 15.88
CA ARG A 504 -2.36 29.32 15.32
C ARG A 504 -1.94 28.00 15.99
N ARG A 505 -0.66 27.64 15.97
CA ARG A 505 -0.16 26.42 16.61
C ARG A 505 -0.47 26.38 18.10
N LEU A 506 -0.38 27.53 18.79
CA LEU A 506 -0.70 27.64 20.19
C LEU A 506 -2.18 27.33 20.47
N ALA A 507 -3.08 27.96 19.71
CA ALA A 507 -4.52 27.71 19.82
C ALA A 507 -4.88 26.24 19.53
N HIS A 508 -4.36 25.69 18.45
CA HIS A 508 -4.60 24.30 18.05
C HIS A 508 -3.99 23.28 19.04
N TRP A 509 -2.77 23.57 19.57
CA TRP A 509 -2.22 22.75 20.64
C TRP A 509 -3.12 22.76 21.90
N LEU A 510 -3.58 23.93 22.31
CA LEU A 510 -4.51 24.06 23.44
C LEU A 510 -5.78 23.25 23.22
N MET A 511 -6.33 23.24 22.02
CA MET A 511 -7.51 22.48 21.63
C MET A 511 -7.24 20.99 21.36
N LYS A 512 -6.02 20.49 21.66
CA LYS A 512 -5.61 19.08 21.61
C LYS A 512 -5.59 18.50 20.18
N GLU A 513 -5.10 19.28 19.22
CA GLU A 513 -4.90 18.75 17.88
C GLU A 513 -3.82 17.66 17.87
N PRO A 514 -4.09 16.46 17.32
CA PRO A 514 -3.19 15.29 17.44
C PRO A 514 -1.80 15.52 16.83
N GLU A 515 -1.71 16.33 15.78
CA GLU A 515 -0.43 16.65 15.12
C GLU A 515 0.51 17.48 15.99
N LEU A 516 -0.02 18.19 16.99
CA LEU A 516 0.70 19.05 17.92
C LEU A 516 0.94 18.39 19.29
N GLU A 517 0.71 17.08 19.41
CA GLU A 517 1.03 16.35 20.65
C GLU A 517 2.55 16.32 20.88
N ALA A 518 2.96 16.70 22.10
CA ALA A 518 4.37 16.67 22.51
C ALA A 518 4.88 15.24 22.70
N GLU A 519 4.01 14.34 23.19
CA GLU A 519 4.28 12.92 23.35
C GLU A 519 3.44 12.13 22.38
N SER A 520 4.04 11.60 21.30
CA SER A 520 3.34 10.80 20.31
C SER A 520 4.22 9.72 19.71
N LEU A 521 3.62 8.60 19.34
CA LEU A 521 4.25 7.55 18.56
C LEU A 521 3.45 7.43 17.25
N ALA A 522 4.13 7.45 16.12
CA ALA A 522 3.52 7.28 14.81
C ALA A 522 4.29 6.23 14.01
N ILE A 523 3.58 5.48 13.22
CA ILE A 523 4.14 4.51 12.28
C ILE A 523 3.52 4.76 10.91
N THR A 524 4.36 4.88 9.88
CA THR A 524 3.92 5.10 8.49
C THR A 524 4.67 4.17 7.55
N ILE A 525 4.04 3.80 6.46
CA ILE A 525 4.68 3.03 5.38
C ILE A 525 4.84 3.95 4.19
N ILE A 526 6.09 4.11 3.74
CA ILE A 526 6.45 4.93 2.58
C ILE A 526 7.19 4.04 1.58
N GLY A 527 6.53 3.71 0.48
CA GLY A 527 7.05 2.70 -0.43
C GLY A 527 7.16 1.34 0.28
N ASN A 528 8.37 0.80 0.38
CA ASN A 528 8.64 -0.48 1.07
C ASN A 528 9.31 -0.30 2.44
N ASP A 529 9.25 0.90 3.02
CA ASP A 529 9.88 1.21 4.30
C ASP A 529 8.84 1.52 5.37
N VAL A 530 8.92 0.80 6.49
CA VAL A 530 8.19 1.12 7.72
C VAL A 530 9.00 2.14 8.48
N ARG A 531 8.45 3.33 8.67
CA ARG A 531 9.05 4.41 9.43
C ARG A 531 8.32 4.58 10.76
N VAL A 532 9.04 4.46 11.85
CA VAL A 532 8.55 4.74 13.20
C VAL A 532 9.08 6.11 13.62
N THR A 533 8.20 6.98 14.07
CA THR A 533 8.54 8.32 14.58
C THR A 533 8.00 8.46 16.00
N ARG A 534 8.88 8.73 16.96
CA ARG A 534 8.54 9.04 18.35
C ARG A 534 8.82 10.51 18.61
N ARG A 535 7.81 11.25 19.04
CA ARG A 535 7.95 12.62 19.55
C ARG A 535 7.96 12.56 21.05
N THR A 536 8.92 13.21 21.69
CA THR A 536 9.00 13.28 23.16
C THR A 536 9.80 14.49 23.60
N MET A 537 9.43 15.02 24.75
CA MET A 537 10.19 16.09 25.42
C MET A 537 11.39 15.54 26.20
N SER A 538 11.51 14.21 26.31
CA SER A 538 12.63 13.55 26.99
C SER A 538 13.87 13.48 26.08
N ASP A 539 15.05 13.61 26.67
CA ASP A 539 16.34 13.45 26.00
C ASP A 539 16.69 11.96 25.74
N GLN A 540 15.89 11.03 26.22
CA GLN A 540 16.06 9.61 26.03
C GLN A 540 14.71 8.97 25.69
N THR A 541 14.75 7.92 24.89
CA THR A 541 13.56 7.13 24.54
C THR A 541 13.87 5.65 24.60
N PRO A 542 12.96 4.82 25.14
CA PRO A 542 13.12 3.38 25.08
C PRO A 542 13.07 2.88 23.62
N PRO A 543 13.65 1.71 23.32
CA PRO A 543 13.48 1.09 22.02
C PRO A 543 12.01 0.77 21.77
N VAL A 544 11.59 0.91 20.51
CA VAL A 544 10.24 0.56 20.11
C VAL A 544 10.19 -0.90 19.70
N SER A 545 9.24 -1.65 20.22
CA SER A 545 8.90 -2.99 19.75
C SER A 545 7.95 -2.89 18.56
N LEU A 546 8.38 -3.38 17.39
CA LEU A 546 7.57 -3.48 16.19
C LEU A 546 7.08 -4.93 16.03
N THR A 547 5.77 -5.13 16.10
CA THR A 547 5.11 -6.41 15.79
C THR A 547 4.72 -6.41 14.31
N LEU A 548 5.20 -7.41 13.58
CA LEU A 548 4.92 -7.65 12.17
C LEU A 548 3.57 -8.37 11.99
N PRO A 549 2.99 -8.41 10.77
CA PRO A 549 1.76 -9.16 10.49
C PRO A 549 1.82 -10.64 10.84
N SER A 550 3.00 -11.27 10.72
CA SER A 550 3.25 -12.66 11.16
C SER A 550 3.26 -12.86 12.67
N GLY A 551 3.14 -11.80 13.48
CA GLY A 551 3.28 -11.84 14.93
C GLY A 551 4.73 -11.76 15.44
N ARG A 552 5.73 -11.76 14.56
CA ARG A 552 7.14 -11.63 14.92
C ARG A 552 7.41 -10.21 15.46
N GLN A 553 8.17 -10.12 16.54
CA GLN A 553 8.56 -8.86 17.16
C GLN A 553 10.01 -8.50 16.82
N LEU A 554 10.21 -7.22 16.49
CA LEU A 554 11.50 -6.61 16.23
C LEU A 554 11.70 -5.44 17.19
N ALA A 555 12.80 -5.44 17.94
CA ALA A 555 13.22 -4.27 18.72
C ALA A 555 13.92 -3.28 17.78
N LEU A 556 13.34 -2.08 17.64
CA LEU A 556 13.89 -1.00 16.82
C LEU A 556 14.51 0.06 17.72
N PRO A 557 15.84 0.20 17.76
CA PRO A 557 16.48 1.32 18.42
C PRO A 557 16.17 2.60 17.63
N LEU A 558 15.68 3.61 18.35
CA LEU A 558 15.39 4.91 17.76
C LEU A 558 16.65 5.78 17.75
N THR A 559 16.89 6.51 16.68
CA THR A 559 17.95 7.50 16.55
C THR A 559 17.36 8.91 16.59
N ARG A 560 18.05 9.84 17.27
CA ARG A 560 17.61 11.23 17.32
C ARG A 560 17.79 11.88 15.95
N ALA A 561 16.68 12.24 15.32
CA ALA A 561 16.67 12.91 14.02
C ALA A 561 16.71 14.42 14.17
N GLU A 562 15.94 14.96 15.13
CA GLU A 562 15.79 16.37 15.43
C GLU A 562 15.52 16.54 16.93
N PRO A 563 15.65 17.74 17.53
CA PRO A 563 15.21 17.96 18.90
C PRO A 563 13.74 17.52 19.08
N GLY A 564 13.50 16.61 20.06
CA GLY A 564 12.18 16.06 20.33
C GLY A 564 11.65 15.06 19.32
N ILE A 565 12.42 14.67 18.27
CA ILE A 565 12.02 13.68 17.28
C ILE A 565 13.05 12.56 17.17
N TRP A 566 12.57 11.35 17.35
CA TRP A 566 13.33 10.12 17.22
C TRP A 566 12.75 9.26 16.11
N ARG A 567 13.59 8.63 15.30
CA ARG A 567 13.15 7.81 14.14
C ARG A 567 13.88 6.48 14.08
N ALA A 568 13.16 5.48 13.60
CA ALA A 568 13.73 4.24 13.10
C ALA A 568 13.05 3.86 11.78
N THR A 569 13.77 3.15 10.93
CA THR A 569 13.24 2.66 9.64
C THR A 569 13.61 1.20 9.47
N THR A 570 12.67 0.39 8.99
CA THR A 570 12.88 -1.00 8.61
C THR A 570 12.09 -1.33 7.34
N LYS A 571 12.34 -2.48 6.72
CA LYS A 571 11.61 -2.88 5.52
C LYS A 571 10.23 -3.46 5.84
N ALA A 572 9.22 -3.08 5.06
CA ALA A 572 7.92 -3.72 5.05
C ALA A 572 8.00 -4.98 4.17
N GLY A 573 8.21 -6.13 4.80
CA GLY A 573 8.36 -7.41 4.11
C GLY A 573 7.09 -8.25 4.04
N GLU A 574 6.04 -7.86 4.74
CA GLU A 574 4.80 -8.63 4.90
C GLU A 574 3.59 -7.72 4.66
N LEU A 575 2.53 -8.27 4.03
CA LEU A 575 1.23 -7.60 3.93
C LEU A 575 0.48 -7.76 5.25
N GLY A 576 -0.24 -6.71 5.66
CA GLY A 576 -1.07 -6.72 6.85
C GLY A 576 -0.69 -5.68 7.90
N LEU A 577 -1.09 -5.92 9.15
CA LEU A 577 -0.99 -4.98 10.24
C LEU A 577 0.40 -4.95 10.89
N TYR A 578 0.96 -3.76 10.98
CA TYR A 578 2.17 -3.44 11.75
C TYR A 578 1.80 -2.65 12.99
N ARG A 579 2.30 -3.05 14.16
CA ARG A 579 2.08 -2.38 15.44
C ARG A 579 3.41 -2.00 16.07
N ALA A 580 3.57 -0.72 16.39
CA ALA A 580 4.71 -0.20 17.14
C ALA A 580 4.29 0.14 18.56
N THR A 581 5.10 -0.16 19.57
CA THR A 581 4.87 0.27 20.96
C THR A 581 6.19 0.53 21.68
N ASP A 582 6.22 1.58 22.51
CA ASP A 582 7.32 1.88 23.43
C ASP A 582 7.00 1.45 24.88
N GLY A 583 5.88 0.72 25.08
CA GLY A 583 5.37 0.30 26.39
C GLY A 583 4.36 1.28 27.01
N ILE A 584 4.35 2.53 26.58
CA ILE A 584 3.41 3.58 27.04
C ILE A 584 2.43 3.94 25.92
N LEU A 585 2.97 4.18 24.73
CA LEU A 585 2.22 4.53 23.54
C LEU A 585 2.21 3.35 22.55
N SER A 586 1.19 3.29 21.76
CA SER A 586 1.10 2.33 20.65
C SER A 586 0.58 3.04 19.39
N ALA A 587 1.11 2.62 18.24
CA ALA A 587 0.68 3.08 16.93
C ALA A 587 0.58 1.89 15.99
N VAL A 588 -0.31 1.98 15.03
CA VAL A 588 -0.55 0.91 14.05
C VAL A 588 -0.61 1.49 12.64
N THR A 589 -0.25 0.66 11.67
CA THR A 589 -0.43 0.95 10.25
C THR A 589 -0.61 -0.37 9.51
N ALA A 590 -1.12 -0.33 8.30
CA ALA A 590 -1.27 -1.51 7.47
C ALA A 590 -0.46 -1.39 6.19
N ALA A 591 0.23 -2.47 5.82
CA ALA A 591 0.86 -2.62 4.52
C ALA A 591 -0.12 -3.28 3.54
N GLY A 592 -0.29 -2.68 2.38
CA GLY A 592 -1.18 -3.20 1.34
C GLY A 592 -2.64 -2.73 1.46
N PRO A 593 -3.53 -3.27 0.61
CA PRO A 593 -4.93 -2.89 0.58
C PRO A 593 -5.70 -3.43 1.80
N LEU A 594 -6.90 -2.88 2.05
CA LEU A 594 -7.77 -3.25 3.17
C LEU A 594 -8.06 -4.76 3.25
N ASN A 595 -8.27 -5.40 2.11
CA ASN A 595 -8.46 -6.84 1.99
C ASN A 595 -7.46 -7.39 0.95
N PRO A 596 -6.21 -7.72 1.34
CA PRO A 596 -5.23 -8.23 0.40
C PRO A 596 -5.68 -9.58 -0.17
N LYS A 597 -5.66 -9.73 -1.49
CA LYS A 597 -6.03 -11.00 -2.16
C LYS A 597 -5.13 -12.14 -1.72
N GLU A 598 -3.85 -11.88 -1.52
CA GLU A 598 -2.85 -12.87 -1.12
C GLU A 598 -3.14 -13.55 0.21
N VAL A 599 -3.79 -12.84 1.14
CA VAL A 599 -4.14 -13.38 2.46
C VAL A 599 -5.63 -13.70 2.61
N ALA A 600 -6.41 -13.49 1.55
CA ALA A 600 -7.86 -13.68 1.59
C ALA A 600 -8.28 -15.15 1.78
N ASP A 601 -7.54 -16.09 1.22
CA ASP A 601 -7.63 -17.53 1.47
C ASP A 601 -6.22 -18.11 1.44
N MET A 602 -5.73 -18.53 2.57
CA MET A 602 -4.37 -19.05 2.72
C MET A 602 -4.34 -20.58 2.81
N ARG A 603 -5.46 -21.26 2.61
CA ARG A 603 -5.53 -22.73 2.61
C ARG A 603 -4.92 -23.30 1.33
N ALA A 604 -4.22 -24.40 1.43
CA ALA A 604 -3.81 -25.15 0.25
C ALA A 604 -5.06 -25.77 -0.44
N SER A 605 -5.20 -25.51 -1.73
CA SER A 605 -6.38 -25.93 -2.49
C SER A 605 -6.04 -26.30 -3.95
N ALA A 606 -6.72 -27.31 -4.46
CA ALA A 606 -6.65 -27.67 -5.89
C ALA A 606 -7.75 -26.99 -6.73
N GLU A 607 -8.74 -26.37 -6.09
CA GLU A 607 -10.00 -25.95 -6.74
C GLU A 607 -9.80 -25.00 -7.91
N VAL A 608 -8.92 -24.02 -7.76
CA VAL A 608 -8.67 -23.01 -8.81
C VAL A 608 -7.91 -23.61 -9.99
N LEU A 609 -6.93 -24.48 -9.73
CA LEU A 609 -6.00 -24.96 -10.74
C LEU A 609 -6.41 -26.30 -11.36
N GLN A 610 -7.26 -27.11 -10.72
CA GLN A 610 -7.70 -28.40 -11.24
C GLN A 610 -8.35 -28.26 -12.63
N PRO A 611 -9.34 -27.38 -12.87
CA PRO A 611 -9.95 -27.26 -14.18
C PRO A 611 -8.97 -26.80 -15.27
N VAL A 612 -7.99 -25.96 -14.89
CA VAL A 612 -6.98 -25.41 -15.81
C VAL A 612 -5.96 -26.50 -16.18
N ALA A 613 -5.50 -27.28 -15.19
CA ALA A 613 -4.59 -28.40 -15.42
C ALA A 613 -5.25 -29.47 -16.32
N ASP A 614 -6.49 -29.84 -16.02
CA ASP A 614 -7.24 -30.84 -16.78
C ASP A 614 -7.44 -30.40 -18.24
N SER A 615 -7.76 -29.10 -18.48
CA SER A 615 -7.95 -28.58 -19.85
C SER A 615 -6.67 -28.61 -20.70
N SER A 616 -5.49 -28.57 -20.06
CA SER A 616 -4.17 -28.66 -20.71
C SER A 616 -3.73 -30.12 -20.97
N GLY A 617 -4.45 -31.11 -20.42
CA GLY A 617 -4.06 -32.52 -20.37
C GLY A 617 -3.04 -32.83 -19.27
N GLY A 618 -2.85 -31.93 -18.32
CA GLY A 618 -1.98 -32.12 -17.16
C GLY A 618 -2.71 -32.70 -15.92
N SER A 619 -2.22 -32.39 -14.74
CA SER A 619 -2.83 -32.86 -13.49
C SER A 619 -2.44 -32.01 -12.27
N VAL A 620 -3.23 -32.12 -11.21
CA VAL A 620 -2.90 -31.58 -9.89
C VAL A 620 -2.52 -32.72 -8.95
N LYS A 621 -1.36 -32.62 -8.30
CA LYS A 621 -0.85 -33.58 -7.33
C LYS A 621 -0.50 -32.87 -6.03
N TRP A 622 -0.68 -33.54 -4.92
CA TRP A 622 -0.32 -33.01 -3.59
C TRP A 622 1.06 -33.47 -3.17
N LEU A 623 1.88 -32.52 -2.74
CA LEU A 623 3.22 -32.85 -2.20
C LEU A 623 3.16 -33.59 -0.87
N GLU A 624 2.00 -33.59 -0.21
CA GLU A 624 1.71 -34.44 0.95
C GLU A 624 1.83 -35.94 0.61
N ASP A 625 1.48 -36.33 -0.62
CA ASP A 625 1.59 -37.70 -1.11
C ASP A 625 3.00 -38.04 -1.65
N GLY A 626 3.90 -37.07 -1.64
CA GLY A 626 5.24 -37.16 -2.23
C GLY A 626 5.37 -36.55 -3.60
N VAL A 627 6.60 -36.45 -4.10
CA VAL A 627 6.88 -35.92 -5.43
C VAL A 627 6.62 -37.02 -6.48
N PRO A 628 5.73 -36.78 -7.47
CA PRO A 628 5.40 -37.76 -8.49
C PRO A 628 6.59 -38.05 -9.42
N GLU A 629 6.61 -39.26 -9.99
CA GLU A 629 7.56 -39.62 -11.04
C GLU A 629 7.34 -38.75 -12.29
N VAL A 630 8.42 -38.31 -12.95
CA VAL A 630 8.33 -37.53 -14.18
C VAL A 630 8.60 -38.45 -15.37
N ARG A 631 7.74 -38.41 -16.40
CA ARG A 631 7.84 -39.23 -17.61
C ARG A 631 7.76 -38.36 -18.87
N ARG A 632 8.48 -38.81 -19.90
CA ARG A 632 8.32 -38.24 -21.26
C ARG A 632 7.20 -38.99 -21.99
N VAL A 633 6.22 -38.27 -22.51
CA VAL A 633 5.05 -38.83 -23.22
C VAL A 633 4.98 -38.31 -24.65
N SER A 634 4.54 -39.13 -25.57
CA SER A 634 4.34 -38.72 -26.97
C SER A 634 3.15 -37.76 -27.12
N SER A 635 3.16 -36.99 -28.21
CA SER A 635 2.03 -36.09 -28.48
C SER A 635 0.76 -36.93 -28.78
N GLY A 636 -0.28 -36.69 -27.97
CA GLY A 636 -1.55 -37.42 -28.02
C GLY A 636 -1.75 -38.42 -26.91
N ASP A 637 -0.71 -38.84 -26.22
CA ASP A 637 -0.81 -39.71 -25.04
C ASP A 637 -1.25 -38.92 -23.77
N SER A 638 -1.82 -39.62 -22.81
CA SER A 638 -2.11 -39.02 -21.50
C SER A 638 -0.83 -38.54 -20.84
N ALA A 639 -0.86 -37.31 -20.36
CA ALA A 639 0.30 -36.73 -19.66
C ALA A 639 0.18 -36.82 -18.12
N SER A 640 -0.68 -37.66 -17.60
CA SER A 640 -0.83 -37.86 -16.16
C SER A 640 -1.37 -39.25 -15.82
N GLY A 641 -1.03 -39.72 -14.62
CA GLY A 641 -1.56 -40.97 -14.07
C GLY A 641 -1.36 -41.06 -12.55
N SER A 642 -1.69 -42.21 -11.98
CA SER A 642 -1.49 -42.42 -10.55
C SER A 642 0.01 -42.45 -10.21
N GLY A 643 0.46 -41.46 -9.39
CA GLY A 643 1.85 -41.36 -8.93
C GLY A 643 2.87 -40.81 -9.95
N TRP A 644 2.44 -40.42 -11.17
CA TRP A 644 3.33 -39.84 -12.17
C TRP A 644 2.71 -38.64 -12.90
N MET A 645 3.58 -37.81 -13.47
CA MET A 645 3.25 -36.65 -14.32
C MET A 645 4.09 -36.69 -15.59
N GLY A 646 3.51 -36.24 -16.72
CA GLY A 646 4.12 -36.33 -18.05
C GLY A 646 4.50 -34.97 -18.61
N LEU A 647 5.63 -34.95 -19.31
CA LEU A 647 6.05 -33.86 -20.18
C LEU A 647 6.13 -34.36 -21.62
N ARG A 648 5.58 -33.60 -22.56
CA ARG A 648 5.54 -34.01 -23.98
C ARG A 648 6.93 -34.11 -24.60
N ASN A 649 7.15 -35.15 -25.39
CA ASN A 649 8.22 -35.22 -26.35
C ASN A 649 7.67 -34.77 -27.70
N ASN A 650 8.02 -33.56 -28.12
CA ASN A 650 7.45 -32.99 -29.36
C ASN A 650 8.22 -33.40 -30.60
N GLY A 651 9.43 -33.96 -30.48
CA GLY A 651 10.26 -34.33 -31.62
C GLY A 651 10.56 -33.14 -32.52
N ALA A 652 10.71 -31.96 -31.98
CA ALA A 652 10.98 -30.74 -32.71
C ALA A 652 12.35 -30.82 -33.39
N TYR A 653 12.44 -30.38 -34.64
CA TYR A 653 13.69 -30.40 -35.41
C TYR A 653 13.82 -29.13 -36.24
N ARG A 654 15.09 -28.84 -36.58
CA ARG A 654 15.44 -27.83 -37.58
C ARG A 654 16.01 -28.52 -38.81
N VAL A 655 15.51 -28.17 -40.00
CA VAL A 655 16.13 -28.61 -41.24
C VAL A 655 17.46 -27.85 -41.41
N THR A 656 18.55 -28.57 -41.39
CA THR A 656 19.92 -28.03 -41.50
C THR A 656 20.43 -28.02 -42.94
N ALA A 657 20.00 -29.01 -43.75
CA ALA A 657 20.36 -29.07 -45.16
C ALA A 657 19.25 -29.74 -45.98
N LEU A 658 19.09 -29.29 -47.20
CA LEU A 658 18.21 -29.88 -48.23
C LEU A 658 19.13 -30.36 -49.37
N GLU A 659 19.37 -31.66 -49.42
CA GLU A 659 20.06 -32.28 -50.57
C GLU A 659 19.05 -32.62 -51.64
N GLN A 660 19.24 -32.05 -52.84
CA GLN A 660 18.40 -32.29 -53.98
C GLN A 660 19.18 -33.11 -55.02
N GLN A 661 18.77 -34.35 -55.26
CA GLN A 661 19.37 -35.18 -56.30
C GLN A 661 18.38 -35.36 -57.46
N LYS A 662 18.84 -35.08 -58.68
CA LYS A 662 18.03 -35.32 -59.87
C LYS A 662 17.90 -36.82 -60.08
N LEU A 663 16.65 -37.31 -60.16
CA LEU A 663 16.35 -38.71 -60.40
C LEU A 663 16.74 -39.16 -61.81
N LEU A 664 16.67 -38.25 -62.77
CA LEU A 664 17.09 -38.51 -64.15
C LEU A 664 18.20 -37.51 -64.56
N PRO A 665 19.47 -37.91 -64.55
CA PRO A 665 20.55 -37.07 -65.05
C PRO A 665 20.32 -36.74 -66.55
N GLN A 666 20.64 -35.51 -66.96
CA GLN A 666 20.37 -35.01 -68.29
C GLN A 666 21.03 -35.87 -69.40
N TRP A 667 22.24 -36.38 -69.15
CA TRP A 667 22.95 -37.27 -70.08
C TRP A 667 22.21 -38.59 -70.26
N LEU A 668 21.64 -39.17 -69.21
CA LEU A 668 20.87 -40.40 -69.25
C LEU A 668 19.54 -40.20 -69.95
N ALA A 669 18.84 -39.08 -69.70
CA ALA A 669 17.64 -38.70 -70.41
C ALA A 669 17.90 -38.59 -71.90
N LEU A 670 19.00 -37.90 -72.29
CA LEU A 670 19.41 -37.76 -73.69
C LEU A 670 19.67 -39.12 -74.33
N LEU A 671 20.41 -39.99 -73.63
CA LEU A 671 20.76 -41.33 -74.13
C LEU A 671 19.48 -42.18 -74.36
N LEU A 672 18.52 -42.13 -73.42
CA LEU A 672 17.27 -42.84 -73.53
C LEU A 672 16.38 -42.29 -74.67
N ILE A 673 16.35 -40.97 -74.87
CA ILE A 673 15.59 -40.33 -75.96
C ILE A 673 16.22 -40.73 -77.32
N VAL A 674 17.54 -40.59 -77.48
CA VAL A 674 18.24 -40.95 -78.69
C VAL A 674 18.10 -42.44 -78.96
N GLY A 675 18.22 -43.30 -77.94
CA GLY A 675 18.02 -44.74 -78.08
C GLY A 675 16.64 -45.11 -78.51
N ALA A 676 15.60 -44.47 -77.97
CA ALA A 676 14.23 -44.67 -78.34
C ALA A 676 13.90 -44.19 -79.76
N LEU A 677 14.54 -43.08 -80.21
CA LEU A 677 14.38 -42.59 -81.60
C LEU A 677 15.13 -43.46 -82.57
N LEU A 678 16.35 -44.00 -82.32
CA LEU A 678 17.06 -44.94 -83.11
C LEU A 678 16.29 -46.28 -83.22
N LEU A 679 15.65 -46.72 -82.10
CA LEU A 679 14.80 -47.90 -82.15
C LEU A 679 13.56 -47.67 -83.01
N ALA A 680 12.91 -46.48 -82.89
CA ALA A 680 11.83 -46.12 -83.78
C ALA A 680 12.19 -46.17 -85.27
N TRP A 681 13.33 -45.56 -85.62
CA TRP A 681 13.94 -45.53 -86.98
C TRP A 681 14.22 -46.96 -87.55
N ARG A 682 14.81 -47.80 -86.65
CA ARG A 682 15.10 -49.17 -86.99
C ARG A 682 13.85 -50.02 -87.29
N LEU A 683 12.74 -49.73 -86.53
CA LEU A 683 11.48 -50.39 -86.69
C LEU A 683 10.72 -49.90 -87.94
N GLU A 684 10.98 -48.69 -88.42
CA GLU A 684 10.38 -48.09 -89.60
C GLU A 684 11.15 -48.49 -90.92
N GLY A 685 12.41 -48.73 -90.81
CA GLY A 685 13.26 -49.11 -91.92
C GLY A 685 13.28 -50.62 -92.29
N ARG A 686 12.42 -51.40 -91.60
CA ARG A 686 12.12 -52.76 -91.90
C ARG A 686 10.64 -52.82 -92.36
#